data_245a457ac18665120820b4446d25bf82
#
_entry.id   245a457ac18665120820b4446d25bf82
#
_cell.length_a   1.000
_cell.length_b   1.000
_cell.length_c   1.000
_cell.angle_alpha   90.00
_cell.angle_beta   90.00
_cell.angle_gamma   90.00
#
_symmetry.space_group_name_H-M   'P 1'
#
loop_
_entity.id
_entity.type
_entity.pdbx_description
1 polymer ?
#
loop_
_entity_poly.entity_id
_entity_poly.type
_entity_poly.pdbx_seq_one_letter_code
_entity_poly.pdbx_strand_id
1 'polypeptide(L)'
;MSAKEEQIRELSAEEVLQKFDKESNKREMSGLWGYIINGICILFAAFQLYTATFGILDAHLQRAIHLTFGFLLIFLLYPTRQSWSKTKMNPIDVLFALAGAGAAMYIVYNYNELVLRAGMNTETDFIVALIGTVLVFEAARRVVGWPMIIVAFIFLLYAFFGPYVPGIMAHRGVGMEEMFDHLFFTTEGIFGTPMGVSSTFIYLFILFGAYLEATGLGKFFIDLANAIAGWAAGGPAKVAVLSSGLMGTVSGSSVGNVAGTGSFTIPMMKKLGYRPAFAGAVEAAASTGGQLMPPVMGAAAFLMAEFVGVPYFDVVKAAVIPAMLYYIGVWLGVHYEAKKFGLKGTPRDQLPKFKDLFLEKGHLAIPLIVIIYLLVSGYTPMRAALAAIALSIICACLRKSTRISFKQILQGLIDGSKGVLGVLIACATAGIIIGVVTKTGVGLKVATALLDLAGGKLLPAMFFTMITSLILGTGVPTTANYVITSTIAAPALIQMQVPVLAAHMFAFYFGIVADVTPPVALAAYAGAGIAGANPMRCGVIAAKLAIAAFIVPYIFVLAPELLMINATVFTITYSALTAIIGMWGVSMSMIGFCQNLLNTAQRIAFLIGGVCMIIPGTLTDGIGIALIVATFFWQKTNKIKGAIKQTEDL
;
A
#
# COMPACT_ATOMS: atom_id res chain seq x y z
N MET A 1 -10.43 33.99 -23.02
CA MET A 1 -10.36 34.39 -21.61
C MET A 1 -9.21 33.63 -20.99
N SER A 2 -8.09 34.32 -20.75
CA SER A 2 -6.90 33.75 -20.10
C SER A 2 -7.22 33.53 -18.62
N ALA A 3 -7.51 32.30 -18.21
CA ALA A 3 -7.50 31.93 -16.81
C ALA A 3 -6.03 31.95 -16.37
N LYS A 4 -5.63 32.97 -15.59
CA LYS A 4 -4.41 32.94 -14.79
C LYS A 4 -4.46 31.66 -13.99
N GLU A 5 -3.57 30.67 -14.29
CA GLU A 5 -3.30 29.59 -13.35
C GLU A 5 -2.85 30.27 -12.05
N GLU A 6 -3.68 30.22 -11.02
CA GLU A 6 -3.24 30.54 -9.68
C GLU A 6 -2.00 29.67 -9.42
N GLN A 7 -0.86 30.31 -9.16
CA GLN A 7 0.35 29.61 -8.75
C GLN A 7 0.02 28.88 -7.45
N ILE A 8 -0.28 27.59 -7.57
CA ILE A 8 -0.52 26.72 -6.41
C ILE A 8 0.81 26.64 -5.65
N ARG A 9 0.79 27.01 -4.38
CA ARG A 9 1.98 26.99 -3.52
C ARG A 9 2.55 25.57 -3.46
N GLU A 10 3.85 25.42 -3.69
CA GLU A 10 4.58 24.19 -3.43
C GLU A 10 4.59 23.91 -1.93
N LEU A 11 4.28 22.66 -1.58
CA LEU A 11 4.30 22.18 -0.20
C LEU A 11 5.63 21.47 0.07
N SER A 12 6.15 21.61 1.29
CA SER A 12 7.27 20.78 1.74
C SER A 12 6.82 19.32 1.95
N ALA A 13 7.77 18.38 2.03
CA ALA A 13 7.47 16.99 2.32
C ALA A 13 6.68 16.82 3.63
N GLU A 14 7.03 17.59 4.66
CA GLU A 14 6.34 17.60 5.96
C GLU A 14 4.91 18.14 5.85
N GLU A 15 4.72 19.26 5.12
CA GLU A 15 3.38 19.82 4.86
C GLU A 15 2.49 18.84 4.07
N VAL A 16 3.08 18.10 3.13
CA VAL A 16 2.38 17.06 2.35
C VAL A 16 1.94 15.92 3.24
N LEU A 17 2.83 15.39 4.08
CA LEU A 17 2.50 14.35 5.04
C LEU A 17 1.40 14.80 6.01
N GLN A 18 1.50 16.01 6.58
CA GLN A 18 0.47 16.53 7.48
C GLN A 18 -0.90 16.70 6.81
N LYS A 19 -0.94 17.02 5.52
CA LYS A 19 -2.18 17.30 4.78
C LYS A 19 -2.84 16.04 4.21
N PHE A 20 -2.06 15.12 3.67
CA PHE A 20 -2.56 13.98 2.91
C PHE A 20 -2.36 12.63 3.63
N ASP A 21 -1.48 12.57 4.63
CA ASP A 21 -1.25 11.40 5.46
C ASP A 21 -1.63 11.69 6.91
N LYS A 22 -2.82 11.27 7.31
CA LYS A 22 -3.28 11.45 8.69
C LYS A 22 -2.43 10.73 9.73
N GLU A 23 -1.81 9.61 9.34
CA GLU A 23 -0.93 8.83 10.20
C GLU A 23 0.33 9.60 10.60
N SER A 24 0.76 10.56 9.78
CA SER A 24 1.91 11.42 10.06
C SER A 24 1.58 12.65 10.91
N ASN A 25 0.30 12.93 11.20
CA ASN A 25 -0.12 14.14 11.93
C ASN A 25 -0.03 13.96 13.45
N LYS A 26 1.16 13.64 13.95
CA LYS A 26 1.47 13.38 15.36
C LYS A 26 1.84 14.67 16.11
N ARG A 27 1.66 14.65 17.43
CA ARG A 27 2.21 15.66 18.33
C ARG A 27 3.72 15.54 18.43
N GLU A 28 4.39 16.69 18.50
CA GLU A 28 5.81 16.80 18.85
C GLU A 28 5.92 17.24 20.31
N MET A 29 5.99 16.25 21.19
CA MET A 29 6.06 16.50 22.63
C MET A 29 7.50 16.62 23.10
N SER A 30 7.78 17.67 23.90
CA SER A 30 9.06 17.89 24.56
C SER A 30 8.91 17.78 26.09
N GLY A 31 10.03 17.79 26.81
CA GLY A 31 10.05 17.70 28.27
C GLY A 31 9.55 16.36 28.79
N LEU A 32 8.89 16.38 29.97
CA LEU A 32 8.45 15.16 30.66
C LEU A 32 7.58 14.24 29.81
N TRP A 33 6.60 14.79 29.09
CA TRP A 33 5.73 13.99 28.20
C TRP A 33 6.48 13.37 27.04
N GLY A 34 7.49 14.06 26.49
CA GLY A 34 8.37 13.50 25.47
C GLY A 34 9.13 12.28 26.00
N TYR A 35 9.67 12.34 27.22
CA TYR A 35 10.35 11.20 27.84
C TYR A 35 9.40 10.05 28.13
N ILE A 36 8.17 10.31 28.62
CA ILE A 36 7.16 9.28 28.88
C ILE A 36 6.78 8.56 27.58
N ILE A 37 6.46 9.29 26.52
CA ILE A 37 6.07 8.72 25.23
C ILE A 37 7.22 7.89 24.64
N ASN A 38 8.43 8.42 24.65
CA ASN A 38 9.61 7.70 24.15
C ASN A 38 9.90 6.44 25.01
N GLY A 39 9.70 6.50 26.31
CA GLY A 39 9.78 5.35 27.20
C GLY A 39 8.77 4.25 26.84
N ILE A 40 7.52 4.63 26.60
CA ILE A 40 6.46 3.69 26.14
C ILE A 40 6.83 3.09 24.78
N CYS A 41 7.35 3.88 23.83
CA CYS A 41 7.81 3.38 22.52
C CYS A 41 8.93 2.34 22.68
N ILE A 42 9.91 2.60 23.54
CA ILE A 42 11.03 1.67 23.79
C ILE A 42 10.53 0.38 24.46
N LEU A 43 9.62 0.49 25.45
CA LEU A 43 9.00 -0.67 26.08
C LEU A 43 8.19 -1.51 25.09
N PHE A 44 7.46 -0.84 24.20
CA PHE A 44 6.71 -1.51 23.12
C PHE A 44 7.66 -2.27 22.18
N ALA A 45 8.76 -1.63 21.75
CA ALA A 45 9.76 -2.27 20.92
C ALA A 45 10.45 -3.44 21.65
N ALA A 46 10.77 -3.28 22.92
CA ALA A 46 11.36 -4.33 23.75
C ALA A 46 10.42 -5.54 23.89
N PHE A 47 9.13 -5.31 24.14
CA PHE A 47 8.12 -6.37 24.19
C PHE A 47 8.06 -7.14 22.88
N GLN A 48 7.98 -6.45 21.74
CA GLN A 48 7.89 -7.07 20.43
C GLN A 48 9.15 -7.86 20.04
N LEU A 49 10.33 -7.30 20.31
CA LEU A 49 11.61 -7.97 20.09
C LEU A 49 11.78 -9.20 21.00
N TYR A 50 11.35 -9.09 22.27
CA TYR A 50 11.38 -10.18 23.22
C TYR A 50 10.49 -11.35 22.75
N THR A 51 9.22 -11.09 22.42
CA THR A 51 8.30 -12.15 21.99
C THR A 51 8.69 -12.74 20.64
N ALA A 52 9.26 -11.95 19.73
CA ALA A 52 9.80 -12.45 18.48
C ALA A 52 11.02 -13.36 18.64
N THR A 53 11.84 -13.14 19.69
CA THR A 53 13.07 -13.88 19.92
C THR A 53 12.84 -15.13 20.74
N PHE A 54 12.08 -15.03 21.83
CA PHE A 54 11.90 -16.09 22.82
C PHE A 54 10.60 -16.89 22.68
N GLY A 55 9.66 -16.40 21.87
CA GLY A 55 8.38 -17.03 21.60
C GLY A 55 7.20 -16.11 21.89
N ILE A 56 6.21 -16.18 21.02
CA ILE A 56 4.95 -15.42 21.15
C ILE A 56 4.11 -15.97 22.30
N LEU A 57 3.38 -15.08 22.96
CA LEU A 57 2.36 -15.43 23.95
C LEU A 57 1.14 -16.04 23.27
N ASP A 58 0.19 -16.54 24.08
CA ASP A 58 -1.13 -16.92 23.56
C ASP A 58 -1.73 -15.79 22.73
N ALA A 59 -2.43 -16.16 21.65
CA ALA A 59 -2.86 -15.21 20.63
C ALA A 59 -3.63 -14.02 21.21
N HIS A 60 -4.53 -14.26 22.15
CA HIS A 60 -5.33 -13.18 22.76
C HIS A 60 -4.48 -12.28 23.65
N LEU A 61 -3.56 -12.84 24.44
CA LEU A 61 -2.64 -12.08 25.30
C LEU A 61 -1.69 -11.21 24.48
N GLN A 62 -1.05 -11.77 23.45
CA GLN A 62 -0.14 -11.05 22.57
C GLN A 62 -0.82 -9.85 21.93
N ARG A 63 -2.04 -10.04 21.42
CA ARG A 63 -2.84 -9.02 20.72
C ARG A 63 -3.37 -7.96 21.69
N ALA A 64 -3.77 -8.34 22.91
CA ALA A 64 -4.25 -7.41 23.92
C ALA A 64 -3.13 -6.49 24.43
N ILE A 65 -1.94 -7.02 24.71
CA ILE A 65 -0.77 -6.22 25.11
C ILE A 65 -0.37 -5.28 23.95
N HIS A 66 -0.37 -5.77 22.72
CA HIS A 66 -0.06 -4.96 21.54
C HIS A 66 -1.03 -3.79 21.39
N LEU A 67 -2.34 -4.02 21.53
CA LEU A 67 -3.36 -2.98 21.48
C LEU A 67 -3.25 -2.01 22.69
N THR A 68 -2.84 -2.49 23.87
CA THR A 68 -2.59 -1.64 25.05
C THR A 68 -1.55 -0.57 24.74
N PHE A 69 -0.39 -0.97 24.18
CA PHE A 69 0.64 0.00 23.75
C PHE A 69 0.10 0.90 22.64
N GLY A 70 -0.69 0.35 21.72
CA GLY A 70 -1.36 1.11 20.67
C GLY A 70 -2.25 2.22 21.22
N PHE A 71 -3.15 1.91 22.15
CA PHE A 71 -4.03 2.90 22.79
C PHE A 71 -3.26 3.97 23.54
N LEU A 72 -2.26 3.58 24.36
CA LEU A 72 -1.42 4.53 25.06
C LEU A 72 -0.76 5.52 24.09
N LEU A 73 -0.10 5.02 23.06
CA LEU A 73 0.64 5.86 22.13
C LEU A 73 -0.29 6.69 21.22
N ILE A 74 -1.38 6.11 20.73
CA ILE A 74 -2.31 6.81 19.83
C ILE A 74 -2.94 7.99 20.57
N PHE A 75 -3.50 7.79 21.74
CA PHE A 75 -4.19 8.86 22.46
C PHE A 75 -3.24 9.94 22.99
N LEU A 76 -1.99 9.59 23.30
CA LEU A 76 -0.97 10.57 23.69
C LEU A 76 -0.41 11.34 22.49
N LEU A 77 -0.26 10.70 21.33
CA LEU A 77 0.35 11.32 20.14
C LEU A 77 -0.65 12.05 19.24
N TYR A 78 -1.91 11.60 19.16
CA TYR A 78 -2.91 12.19 18.28
C TYR A 78 -3.99 12.91 19.09
N PRO A 79 -4.13 14.25 18.93
CA PRO A 79 -5.10 15.02 19.72
C PRO A 79 -6.55 14.70 19.35
N THR A 80 -7.47 14.79 20.33
CA THR A 80 -8.93 14.65 20.09
C THR A 80 -9.43 15.63 19.03
N ARG A 81 -8.93 16.87 19.04
CA ARG A 81 -9.25 17.90 18.03
C ARG A 81 -7.96 18.38 17.38
N GLN A 82 -7.95 18.47 16.06
CA GLN A 82 -6.79 18.97 15.30
C GLN A 82 -6.42 20.43 15.61
N SER A 83 -7.39 21.20 16.13
CA SER A 83 -7.16 22.58 16.58
C SER A 83 -6.43 22.69 17.93
N TRP A 84 -6.28 21.59 18.65
CA TRP A 84 -5.57 21.61 19.94
C TRP A 84 -4.06 21.68 19.75
N SER A 85 -3.39 22.25 20.75
CA SER A 85 -1.93 22.41 20.71
C SER A 85 -1.21 21.07 20.46
N LYS A 86 -0.27 21.11 19.53
CA LYS A 86 0.61 19.95 19.24
C LYS A 86 1.75 19.79 20.26
N THR A 87 1.95 20.78 21.14
CA THR A 87 3.06 20.83 22.11
C THR A 87 2.61 20.67 23.56
N LYS A 88 1.30 20.71 23.84
CA LYS A 88 0.76 20.57 25.21
C LYS A 88 -0.12 19.32 25.31
N MET A 89 0.06 18.56 26.39
CA MET A 89 -0.77 17.40 26.69
C MET A 89 -2.12 17.85 27.24
N ASN A 90 -3.21 17.21 26.77
CA ASN A 90 -4.54 17.45 27.28
C ASN A 90 -4.94 16.31 28.24
N PRO A 91 -5.52 16.60 29.42
CA PRO A 91 -5.99 15.58 30.36
C PRO A 91 -7.00 14.59 29.79
N ILE A 92 -7.86 15.04 28.85
CA ILE A 92 -8.82 14.18 28.18
C ILE A 92 -8.13 13.09 27.36
N ASP A 93 -7.03 13.42 26.68
CA ASP A 93 -6.26 12.45 25.89
C ASP A 93 -5.56 11.43 26.80
N VAL A 94 -5.11 11.86 27.98
CA VAL A 94 -4.55 10.95 29.00
C VAL A 94 -5.64 10.02 29.54
N LEU A 95 -6.84 10.54 29.78
CA LEU A 95 -7.98 9.71 30.23
C LEU A 95 -8.32 8.63 29.18
N PHE A 96 -8.40 8.99 27.90
CA PHE A 96 -8.64 8.02 26.83
C PHE A 96 -7.50 7.01 26.72
N ALA A 97 -6.24 7.42 26.89
CA ALA A 97 -5.10 6.52 26.88
C ALA A 97 -5.18 5.47 28.01
N LEU A 98 -5.51 5.92 29.23
CA LEU A 98 -5.65 5.03 30.39
C LEU A 98 -6.89 4.13 30.27
N ALA A 99 -8.02 4.66 29.82
CA ALA A 99 -9.24 3.89 29.63
C ALA A 99 -9.07 2.79 28.57
N GLY A 100 -8.41 3.11 27.42
CA GLY A 100 -8.13 2.15 26.38
C GLY A 100 -7.14 1.08 26.81
N ALA A 101 -6.08 1.50 27.46
CA ALA A 101 -5.10 0.57 28.03
C ALA A 101 -5.75 -0.34 29.08
N GLY A 102 -6.59 0.22 29.96
CA GLY A 102 -7.34 -0.53 30.96
C GLY A 102 -8.28 -1.56 30.35
N ALA A 103 -9.04 -1.19 29.30
CA ALA A 103 -9.94 -2.11 28.61
C ALA A 103 -9.17 -3.27 27.94
N ALA A 104 -8.06 -3.02 27.30
CA ALA A 104 -7.24 -4.08 26.69
C ALA A 104 -6.52 -4.93 27.77
N MET A 105 -5.99 -4.31 28.84
CA MET A 105 -5.36 -5.04 29.94
C MET A 105 -6.35 -5.85 30.78
N TYR A 106 -7.63 -5.52 30.77
CA TYR A 106 -8.67 -6.32 31.39
C TYR A 106 -8.63 -7.78 30.91
N ILE A 107 -8.41 -7.97 29.59
CA ILE A 107 -8.27 -9.29 28.98
C ILE A 107 -7.03 -10.01 29.57
N VAL A 108 -5.93 -9.31 29.74
CA VAL A 108 -4.67 -9.89 30.25
C VAL A 108 -4.81 -10.32 31.70
N TYR A 109 -5.42 -9.49 32.56
CA TYR A 109 -5.61 -9.80 33.98
C TYR A 109 -6.63 -10.92 34.21
N ASN A 110 -7.72 -10.94 33.44
CA ASN A 110 -8.81 -11.90 33.61
C ASN A 110 -8.73 -13.06 32.60
N TYR A 111 -7.59 -13.28 31.95
CA TYR A 111 -7.44 -14.22 30.83
C TYR A 111 -7.98 -15.63 31.17
N ASN A 112 -7.56 -16.21 32.28
CA ASN A 112 -7.97 -17.54 32.69
C ASN A 112 -9.47 -17.63 32.98
N GLU A 113 -10.05 -16.61 33.60
CA GLU A 113 -11.48 -16.55 33.90
C GLU A 113 -12.31 -16.40 32.62
N LEU A 114 -11.88 -15.52 31.70
CA LEU A 114 -12.54 -15.32 30.41
C LEU A 114 -12.54 -16.58 29.56
N VAL A 115 -11.45 -17.34 29.57
CA VAL A 115 -11.37 -18.63 28.86
C VAL A 115 -12.33 -19.66 29.47
N LEU A 116 -12.40 -19.76 30.81
CA LEU A 116 -13.27 -20.72 31.50
C LEU A 116 -14.77 -20.40 31.35
N ARG A 117 -15.14 -19.13 31.18
CA ARG A 117 -16.53 -18.68 31.03
C ARG A 117 -16.85 -18.16 29.62
N ALA A 118 -16.15 -18.63 28.60
CA ALA A 118 -16.38 -18.24 27.22
C ALA A 118 -17.87 -18.38 26.83
N GLY A 119 -18.49 -17.30 26.35
CA GLY A 119 -19.92 -17.22 26.03
C GLY A 119 -20.87 -17.02 27.22
N MET A 120 -20.33 -16.88 28.45
CA MET A 120 -21.10 -16.55 29.68
C MET A 120 -20.52 -15.27 30.30
N ASN A 121 -20.70 -14.15 29.60
CA ASN A 121 -20.13 -12.88 30.00
C ASN A 121 -20.93 -12.19 31.09
N THR A 122 -20.24 -11.44 31.92
CA THR A 122 -20.82 -10.60 32.98
C THR A 122 -21.16 -9.21 32.45
N GLU A 123 -21.97 -8.44 33.19
CA GLU A 123 -22.24 -7.03 32.88
C GLU A 123 -20.93 -6.21 32.79
N THR A 124 -19.94 -6.53 33.62
CA THR A 124 -18.62 -5.89 33.58
C THR A 124 -17.90 -6.17 32.26
N ASP A 125 -17.95 -7.40 31.78
CA ASP A 125 -17.35 -7.80 30.48
C ASP A 125 -18.02 -7.00 29.35
N PHE A 126 -19.34 -6.92 29.34
CA PHE A 126 -20.08 -6.15 28.34
C PHE A 126 -19.69 -4.66 28.35
N ILE A 127 -19.59 -4.04 29.53
CA ILE A 127 -19.18 -2.62 29.65
C ILE A 127 -17.76 -2.42 29.13
N VAL A 128 -16.83 -3.32 29.48
CA VAL A 128 -15.44 -3.26 29.00
C VAL A 128 -15.37 -3.44 27.49
N ALA A 129 -16.11 -4.39 26.92
CA ALA A 129 -16.18 -4.64 25.49
C ALA A 129 -16.73 -3.42 24.73
N LEU A 130 -17.78 -2.81 25.25
CA LEU A 130 -18.39 -1.61 24.70
C LEU A 130 -17.40 -0.43 24.72
N ILE A 131 -16.78 -0.15 25.87
CA ILE A 131 -15.78 0.92 26.01
C ILE A 131 -14.60 0.67 25.09
N GLY A 132 -14.04 -0.55 25.08
CA GLY A 132 -12.90 -0.92 24.24
C GLY A 132 -13.21 -0.74 22.76
N THR A 133 -14.38 -1.19 22.29
CA THR A 133 -14.80 -1.03 20.88
C THR A 133 -14.99 0.44 20.50
N VAL A 134 -15.65 1.24 21.36
CA VAL A 134 -15.80 2.69 21.14
C VAL A 134 -14.44 3.39 21.07
N LEU A 135 -13.50 2.98 21.92
CA LEU A 135 -12.13 3.55 21.91
C LEU A 135 -11.35 3.12 20.67
N VAL A 136 -11.59 1.94 20.09
CA VAL A 136 -11.05 1.58 18.77
C VAL A 136 -11.57 2.53 17.70
N PHE A 137 -12.87 2.83 17.67
CA PHE A 137 -13.44 3.81 16.74
C PHE A 137 -12.83 5.21 16.92
N GLU A 138 -12.69 5.67 18.17
CA GLU A 138 -12.07 6.98 18.46
C GLU A 138 -10.59 7.03 18.08
N ALA A 139 -9.82 5.97 18.34
CA ALA A 139 -8.43 5.86 17.94
C ALA A 139 -8.30 5.84 16.40
N ALA A 140 -9.16 5.08 15.72
CA ALA A 140 -9.20 5.04 14.25
C ALA A 140 -9.56 6.42 13.65
N ARG A 141 -10.49 7.16 14.26
CA ARG A 141 -10.85 8.52 13.85
C ARG A 141 -9.65 9.47 13.87
N ARG A 142 -8.79 9.34 14.87
CA ARG A 142 -7.62 10.21 15.03
C ARG A 142 -6.51 9.89 14.05
N VAL A 143 -6.28 8.62 13.77
CA VAL A 143 -5.12 8.13 13.00
C VAL A 143 -5.48 7.90 11.53
N VAL A 144 -6.53 7.11 11.27
CA VAL A 144 -6.93 6.69 9.91
C VAL A 144 -7.92 7.68 9.30
N GLY A 145 -8.90 8.11 10.10
CA GLY A 145 -9.93 9.07 9.69
C GLY A 145 -11.31 8.45 9.47
N TRP A 146 -12.22 9.28 8.99
CA TRP A 146 -13.64 8.97 8.88
C TRP A 146 -14.02 7.85 7.91
N PRO A 147 -13.38 7.67 6.73
CA PRO A 147 -13.84 6.68 5.76
C PRO A 147 -13.94 5.27 6.34
N MET A 148 -12.89 4.82 7.02
CA MET A 148 -12.86 3.48 7.63
C MET A 148 -13.89 3.32 8.75
N ILE A 149 -14.09 4.38 9.55
CA ILE A 149 -15.09 4.38 10.63
C ILE A 149 -16.50 4.26 10.07
N ILE A 150 -16.80 5.01 9.01
CA ILE A 150 -18.12 4.97 8.37
C ILE A 150 -18.38 3.54 7.86
N VAL A 151 -17.43 2.93 7.21
CA VAL A 151 -17.55 1.53 6.74
C VAL A 151 -17.79 0.60 7.92
N ALA A 152 -16.95 0.62 8.96
CA ALA A 152 -17.09 -0.25 10.12
C ALA A 152 -18.42 -0.02 10.86
N PHE A 153 -18.86 1.23 10.95
CA PHE A 153 -20.12 1.58 11.57
C PHE A 153 -21.33 1.10 10.77
N ILE A 154 -21.30 1.21 9.44
CA ILE A 154 -22.35 0.66 8.55
C ILE A 154 -22.46 -0.86 8.74
N PHE A 155 -21.31 -1.57 8.81
CA PHE A 155 -21.32 -3.00 9.08
C PHE A 155 -21.91 -3.33 10.45
N LEU A 156 -21.59 -2.53 11.48
CA LEU A 156 -22.14 -2.72 12.81
C LEU A 156 -23.68 -2.47 12.83
N LEU A 157 -24.14 -1.42 12.16
CA LEU A 157 -25.57 -1.19 11.97
C LEU A 157 -26.24 -2.34 11.21
N TYR A 158 -25.60 -2.86 10.17
CA TYR A 158 -26.09 -4.02 9.45
C TYR A 158 -26.26 -5.23 10.37
N ALA A 159 -25.32 -5.48 11.29
CA ALA A 159 -25.44 -6.58 12.26
C ALA A 159 -26.68 -6.46 13.15
N PHE A 160 -27.00 -5.24 13.61
CA PHE A 160 -28.16 -5.03 14.48
C PHE A 160 -29.49 -4.99 13.72
N PHE A 161 -29.52 -4.35 12.56
CA PHE A 161 -30.74 -4.14 11.78
C PHE A 161 -31.00 -5.18 10.69
N GLY A 162 -30.33 -6.33 10.76
CA GLY A 162 -30.45 -7.42 9.78
C GLY A 162 -31.86 -7.83 9.39
N PRO A 163 -32.86 -7.94 10.33
CA PRO A 163 -34.23 -8.29 9.99
C PRO A 163 -34.96 -7.26 9.11
N TYR A 164 -34.52 -6.02 9.11
CA TYR A 164 -35.13 -4.93 8.34
C TYR A 164 -34.49 -4.74 6.96
N VAL A 165 -33.39 -5.46 6.67
CA VAL A 165 -32.71 -5.38 5.37
C VAL A 165 -33.45 -6.25 4.35
N PRO A 166 -33.80 -5.73 3.17
CA PRO A 166 -34.60 -6.50 2.19
C PRO A 166 -33.76 -7.51 1.40
N GLY A 167 -34.44 -8.55 0.89
CA GLY A 167 -33.91 -9.49 -0.07
C GLY A 167 -32.80 -10.40 0.46
N ILE A 168 -31.84 -10.75 -0.38
CA ILE A 168 -30.75 -11.69 -0.08
C ILE A 168 -29.86 -11.24 1.09
N MET A 169 -29.84 -9.92 1.35
CA MET A 169 -29.04 -9.34 2.44
C MET A 169 -29.68 -9.48 3.81
N ALA A 170 -30.95 -9.91 3.92
CA ALA A 170 -31.65 -10.11 5.19
C ALA A 170 -30.94 -11.17 6.06
N HIS A 171 -30.94 -10.93 7.38
CA HIS A 171 -30.50 -11.91 8.38
C HIS A 171 -31.22 -11.67 9.72
N ARG A 172 -31.11 -12.62 10.66
CA ARG A 172 -31.86 -12.61 11.93
C ARG A 172 -31.56 -11.43 12.87
N GLY A 173 -30.51 -10.64 12.58
CA GLY A 173 -29.96 -9.66 13.51
C GLY A 173 -29.08 -10.31 14.59
N VAL A 174 -28.26 -9.50 15.25
CA VAL A 174 -27.41 -9.91 16.36
C VAL A 174 -27.68 -8.99 17.55
N GLY A 175 -27.78 -9.56 18.75
CA GLY A 175 -27.97 -8.77 19.96
C GLY A 175 -26.75 -7.89 20.28
N MET A 176 -26.96 -6.77 20.98
CA MET A 176 -25.83 -5.86 21.32
C MET A 176 -24.79 -6.57 22.19
N GLU A 177 -25.22 -7.25 23.22
CA GLU A 177 -24.32 -8.01 24.11
C GLU A 177 -23.51 -9.06 23.34
N GLU A 178 -24.20 -9.88 22.54
CA GLU A 178 -23.60 -10.91 21.70
C GLU A 178 -22.59 -10.34 20.70
N MET A 179 -22.90 -9.17 20.12
CA MET A 179 -22.01 -8.54 19.13
C MET A 179 -20.74 -7.95 19.77
N PHE A 180 -20.87 -7.19 20.85
CA PHE A 180 -19.72 -6.60 21.52
C PHE A 180 -18.83 -7.66 22.19
N ASP A 181 -19.41 -8.69 22.72
CA ASP A 181 -18.70 -9.85 23.20
C ASP A 181 -17.86 -10.52 22.09
N HIS A 182 -18.52 -10.83 20.98
CA HIS A 182 -17.84 -11.40 19.80
C HIS A 182 -16.70 -10.51 19.30
N LEU A 183 -16.89 -9.20 19.28
CA LEU A 183 -15.87 -8.26 18.78
C LEU A 183 -14.66 -8.13 19.71
N PHE A 184 -14.87 -8.20 21.05
CA PHE A 184 -13.82 -7.83 22.00
C PHE A 184 -13.19 -9.03 22.73
N PHE A 185 -13.96 -10.10 22.99
CA PHE A 185 -13.47 -11.25 23.73
C PHE A 185 -13.20 -12.50 22.90
N THR A 186 -13.37 -12.41 21.58
CA THR A 186 -12.97 -13.51 20.69
C THR A 186 -11.82 -13.13 19.77
N THR A 187 -11.21 -14.12 19.15
CA THR A 187 -10.18 -13.93 18.12
C THR A 187 -10.76 -13.77 16.71
N GLU A 188 -12.04 -13.48 16.59
CA GLU A 188 -12.74 -13.25 15.32
C GLU A 188 -13.14 -11.77 15.11
N GLY A 189 -12.95 -10.93 16.13
CA GLY A 189 -13.22 -9.49 16.12
C GLY A 189 -11.96 -8.65 16.10
N ILE A 190 -11.91 -7.65 17.01
CA ILE A 190 -10.79 -6.71 17.17
C ILE A 190 -9.46 -7.42 17.36
N PHE A 191 -9.46 -8.50 18.14
CA PHE A 191 -8.30 -9.34 18.36
C PHE A 191 -8.19 -10.50 17.36
N GLY A 192 -8.75 -10.32 16.15
CA GLY A 192 -8.73 -11.30 15.07
C GLY A 192 -7.37 -11.42 14.37
N THR A 193 -7.38 -12.11 13.22
CA THR A 193 -6.20 -12.35 12.38
C THR A 193 -5.43 -11.06 12.04
N PRO A 194 -6.07 -9.92 11.65
CA PRO A 194 -5.31 -8.73 11.34
C PRO A 194 -4.47 -8.20 12.52
N MET A 195 -5.04 -8.23 13.73
CA MET A 195 -4.31 -7.83 14.93
C MET A 195 -3.18 -8.82 15.25
N GLY A 196 -3.39 -10.12 14.98
CA GLY A 196 -2.35 -11.15 15.12
C GLY A 196 -1.14 -10.86 14.25
N VAL A 197 -1.36 -10.57 12.97
CA VAL A 197 -0.30 -10.22 12.01
C VAL A 197 0.38 -8.90 12.39
N SER A 198 -0.39 -7.90 12.86
CA SER A 198 0.15 -6.62 13.35
C SER A 198 1.07 -6.82 14.54
N SER A 199 0.69 -7.67 15.50
CA SER A 199 1.44 -7.94 16.74
C SER A 199 2.64 -8.86 16.57
N THR A 200 2.89 -9.38 15.38
CA THR A 200 4.00 -10.29 15.07
C THR A 200 4.87 -9.77 13.93
N PHE A 201 4.41 -9.95 12.69
CA PHE A 201 5.24 -9.69 11.51
C PHE A 201 5.32 -8.20 11.17
N ILE A 202 4.19 -7.51 11.11
CA ILE A 202 4.12 -6.13 10.61
C ILE A 202 4.96 -5.20 11.48
N TYR A 203 4.87 -5.34 12.81
CA TYR A 203 5.67 -4.54 13.72
C TYR A 203 7.16 -4.64 13.40
N LEU A 204 7.68 -5.86 13.24
CA LEU A 204 9.09 -6.10 12.98
C LEU A 204 9.54 -5.54 11.61
N PHE A 205 8.70 -5.66 10.60
CA PHE A 205 9.01 -5.13 9.27
C PHE A 205 8.97 -3.59 9.23
N ILE A 206 8.06 -2.96 9.97
CA ILE A 206 8.04 -1.50 10.11
C ILE A 206 9.28 -1.03 10.91
N LEU A 207 9.65 -1.74 11.94
CA LEU A 207 10.88 -1.47 12.70
C LEU A 207 12.12 -1.64 11.81
N PHE A 208 12.18 -2.69 10.98
CA PHE A 208 13.22 -2.88 9.99
C PHE A 208 13.29 -1.70 9.00
N GLY A 209 12.14 -1.25 8.48
CA GLY A 209 12.06 -0.08 7.61
C GLY A 209 12.61 1.19 8.26
N ALA A 210 12.27 1.44 9.54
CA ALA A 210 12.78 2.58 10.29
C ALA A 210 14.31 2.55 10.43
N TYR A 211 14.91 1.38 10.66
CA TYR A 211 16.37 1.25 10.68
C TYR A 211 16.99 1.44 9.30
N LEU A 212 16.39 0.90 8.24
CA LEU A 212 16.89 1.12 6.86
C LEU A 212 16.87 2.60 6.49
N GLU A 213 15.83 3.33 6.86
CA GLU A 213 15.75 4.77 6.65
C GLU A 213 16.83 5.52 7.44
N ALA A 214 17.01 5.18 8.71
CA ALA A 214 18.04 5.77 9.59
C ALA A 214 19.47 5.54 9.07
N THR A 215 19.73 4.46 8.34
CA THR A 215 21.03 4.17 7.71
C THR A 215 21.32 4.95 6.43
N GLY A 216 20.32 5.67 5.89
CA GLY A 216 20.42 6.43 4.64
C GLY A 216 20.25 5.60 3.36
N LEU A 217 19.62 4.42 3.46
CA LEU A 217 19.35 3.55 2.31
C LEU A 217 18.50 4.26 1.24
N GLY A 218 17.54 5.12 1.64
CA GLY A 218 16.71 5.87 0.68
C GLY A 218 17.55 6.76 -0.25
N LYS A 219 18.55 7.47 0.29
CA LYS A 219 19.48 8.26 -0.52
C LYS A 219 20.33 7.38 -1.45
N PHE A 220 20.77 6.23 -0.96
CA PHE A 220 21.49 5.26 -1.79
C PHE A 220 20.63 4.78 -2.97
N PHE A 221 19.34 4.52 -2.79
CA PHE A 221 18.44 4.12 -3.88
C PHE A 221 18.24 5.22 -4.92
N ILE A 222 18.12 6.49 -4.51
CA ILE A 222 18.04 7.62 -5.43
C ILE A 222 19.35 7.76 -6.22
N ASP A 223 20.51 7.70 -5.55
CA ASP A 223 21.81 7.79 -6.19
C ASP A 223 22.04 6.62 -7.17
N LEU A 224 21.60 5.39 -6.79
CA LEU A 224 21.66 4.19 -7.62
C LEU A 224 20.78 4.32 -8.87
N ALA A 225 19.54 4.78 -8.71
CA ALA A 225 18.63 5.03 -9.82
C ALA A 225 19.19 6.09 -10.79
N ASN A 226 19.82 7.15 -10.26
CA ASN A 226 20.50 8.16 -11.05
C ASN A 226 21.67 7.56 -11.86
N ALA A 227 22.49 6.72 -11.26
CA ALA A 227 23.61 6.07 -11.94
C ALA A 227 23.14 5.15 -13.09
N ILE A 228 22.00 4.47 -12.91
CA ILE A 228 21.46 3.50 -13.89
C ILE A 228 20.69 4.21 -15.01
N ALA A 229 19.80 5.11 -14.71
CA ALA A 229 18.79 5.63 -15.64
C ALA A 229 18.88 7.14 -15.91
N GLY A 230 19.63 7.89 -15.12
CA GLY A 230 19.66 9.35 -15.20
C GLY A 230 20.10 9.93 -16.55
N TRP A 231 20.96 9.24 -17.27
CA TRP A 231 21.49 9.65 -18.59
C TRP A 231 20.53 9.43 -19.76
N ALA A 232 19.52 8.57 -19.59
CA ALA A 232 18.60 8.20 -20.67
C ALA A 232 17.61 9.33 -20.99
N ALA A 233 17.00 9.27 -22.19
CA ALA A 233 15.87 10.16 -22.50
C ALA A 233 14.80 10.03 -21.44
N GLY A 234 14.38 11.16 -20.86
CA GLY A 234 13.47 11.17 -19.72
C GLY A 234 14.11 10.69 -18.40
N GLY A 235 15.44 10.77 -18.28
CA GLY A 235 16.22 10.29 -17.15
C GLY A 235 15.63 10.59 -15.77
N PRO A 236 15.35 11.84 -15.40
CA PRO A 236 14.80 12.19 -14.09
C PRO A 236 13.49 11.49 -13.74
N ALA A 237 12.58 11.34 -14.70
CA ALA A 237 11.33 10.64 -14.46
C ALA A 237 11.54 9.10 -14.35
N LYS A 238 12.51 8.54 -15.08
CA LYS A 238 12.92 7.14 -14.92
C LYS A 238 13.61 6.88 -13.58
N VAL A 239 14.40 7.86 -13.12
CA VAL A 239 14.99 7.84 -11.78
C VAL A 239 13.89 7.82 -10.71
N ALA A 240 12.86 8.66 -10.86
CA ALA A 240 11.70 8.64 -9.97
C ALA A 240 11.04 7.24 -9.94
N VAL A 241 10.80 6.64 -11.11
CA VAL A 241 10.20 5.29 -11.21
C VAL A 241 11.05 4.23 -10.50
N LEU A 242 12.37 4.22 -10.72
CA LEU A 242 13.25 3.24 -10.10
C LEU A 242 13.43 3.49 -8.59
N SER A 243 13.70 4.74 -8.19
CA SER A 243 13.95 5.06 -6.77
C SER A 243 12.70 4.83 -5.92
N SER A 244 11.52 5.25 -6.40
CA SER A 244 10.26 5.00 -5.69
C SER A 244 9.89 3.52 -5.69
N GLY A 245 10.20 2.79 -6.76
CA GLY A 245 10.06 1.33 -6.78
C GLY A 245 10.93 0.64 -5.72
N LEU A 246 12.19 1.00 -5.64
CA LEU A 246 13.11 0.46 -4.64
C LEU A 246 12.72 0.88 -3.22
N MET A 247 12.38 2.15 -3.01
CA MET A 247 11.96 2.63 -1.68
C MET A 247 10.63 2.03 -1.25
N GLY A 248 9.71 1.84 -2.19
CA GLY A 248 8.41 1.22 -1.95
C GLY A 248 8.51 -0.22 -1.47
N THR A 249 9.58 -0.96 -1.85
CA THR A 249 9.82 -2.32 -1.33
C THR A 249 9.93 -2.35 0.20
N VAL A 250 10.20 -1.20 0.84
CA VAL A 250 10.44 -1.10 2.28
C VAL A 250 9.37 -0.26 2.98
N SER A 251 8.92 0.85 2.37
CA SER A 251 8.04 1.84 3.02
C SER A 251 6.59 1.36 3.17
N GLY A 252 6.07 0.61 2.21
CA GLY A 252 4.69 0.11 2.22
C GLY A 252 3.57 1.18 2.19
N SER A 253 3.90 2.47 2.07
CA SER A 253 2.96 3.60 2.00
C SER A 253 3.19 4.41 0.73
N SER A 254 2.14 4.59 -0.08
CA SER A 254 2.20 5.40 -1.31
C SER A 254 2.48 6.86 -1.01
N VAL A 255 1.75 7.46 -0.05
CA VAL A 255 1.91 8.88 0.33
C VAL A 255 3.26 9.13 1.01
N GLY A 256 3.66 8.22 1.92
CA GLY A 256 4.97 8.27 2.58
C GLY A 256 6.12 8.20 1.57
N ASN A 257 6.00 7.33 0.57
CA ASN A 257 6.99 7.19 -0.49
C ASN A 257 7.05 8.46 -1.38
N VAL A 258 5.89 9.03 -1.77
CA VAL A 258 5.83 10.31 -2.50
C VAL A 258 6.50 11.43 -1.71
N ALA A 259 6.29 11.52 -0.41
CA ALA A 259 6.94 12.54 0.42
C ALA A 259 8.46 12.34 0.49
N GLY A 260 8.91 11.09 0.67
CA GLY A 260 10.33 10.73 0.77
C GLY A 260 11.09 10.94 -0.52
N THR A 261 10.75 10.19 -1.58
CA THR A 261 11.46 10.24 -2.86
C THR A 261 11.07 11.46 -3.70
N GLY A 262 9.78 11.85 -3.69
CA GLY A 262 9.25 12.94 -4.51
C GLY A 262 9.79 14.31 -4.11
N SER A 263 10.19 14.52 -2.85
CA SER A 263 10.87 15.74 -2.42
C SER A 263 12.18 16.01 -3.19
N PHE A 264 12.81 14.98 -3.74
CA PHE A 264 14.02 15.08 -4.56
C PHE A 264 13.72 14.96 -6.05
N THR A 265 12.90 13.98 -6.44
CA THR A 265 12.67 13.63 -7.84
C THR A 265 11.75 14.62 -8.55
N ILE A 266 10.72 15.16 -7.90
CA ILE A 266 9.79 16.13 -8.49
C ILE A 266 10.53 17.45 -8.86
N PRO A 267 11.32 18.07 -7.95
CA PRO A 267 12.12 19.25 -8.33
C PRO A 267 13.14 18.96 -9.43
N MET A 268 13.74 17.77 -9.44
CA MET A 268 14.67 17.35 -10.48
C MET A 268 13.98 17.23 -11.85
N MET A 269 12.79 16.64 -11.92
CA MET A 269 11.99 16.57 -13.15
C MET A 269 11.60 17.98 -13.63
N LYS A 270 11.13 18.86 -12.74
CA LYS A 270 10.75 20.25 -13.08
C LYS A 270 11.91 21.05 -13.65
N LYS A 271 13.12 20.94 -13.07
CA LYS A 271 14.35 21.61 -13.57
C LYS A 271 14.71 21.20 -15.00
N LEU A 272 14.38 19.98 -15.43
CA LEU A 272 14.64 19.46 -16.77
C LEU A 272 13.45 19.61 -17.72
N GLY A 273 12.46 20.42 -17.35
CA GLY A 273 11.38 20.86 -18.24
C GLY A 273 10.12 20.00 -18.21
N TYR A 274 9.96 19.11 -17.24
CA TYR A 274 8.69 18.42 -17.06
C TYR A 274 7.61 19.35 -16.48
N ARG A 275 6.38 19.20 -16.97
CA ARG A 275 5.22 19.92 -16.41
C ARG A 275 5.01 19.50 -14.95
N PRO A 276 4.70 20.45 -14.04
CA PRO A 276 4.52 20.16 -12.62
C PRO A 276 3.53 19.01 -12.35
N ALA A 277 2.35 19.06 -12.99
CA ALA A 277 1.33 18.01 -12.82
C ALA A 277 1.81 16.61 -13.30
N PHE A 278 2.63 16.57 -14.36
CA PHE A 278 3.20 15.31 -14.83
C PHE A 278 4.28 14.78 -13.87
N ALA A 279 5.16 15.66 -13.37
CA ALA A 279 6.19 15.29 -12.40
C ALA A 279 5.57 14.70 -11.11
N GLY A 280 4.54 15.35 -10.56
CA GLY A 280 3.80 14.82 -9.41
C GLY A 280 3.09 13.50 -9.72
N ALA A 281 2.54 13.35 -10.93
CA ALA A 281 1.85 12.14 -11.36
C ALA A 281 2.79 10.93 -11.55
N VAL A 282 3.99 11.14 -12.10
CA VAL A 282 5.02 10.08 -12.23
C VAL A 282 5.40 9.55 -10.86
N GLU A 283 5.67 10.45 -9.93
CA GLU A 283 6.06 10.07 -8.57
C GLU A 283 4.92 9.32 -7.86
N ALA A 284 3.69 9.80 -7.97
CA ALA A 284 2.53 9.14 -7.39
C ALA A 284 2.30 7.73 -7.96
N ALA A 285 2.37 7.57 -9.29
CA ALA A 285 2.25 6.26 -9.93
C ALA A 285 3.38 5.32 -9.49
N ALA A 286 4.64 5.79 -9.49
CA ALA A 286 5.78 4.99 -9.07
C ALA A 286 5.69 4.57 -7.60
N SER A 287 5.32 5.49 -6.71
CA SER A 287 5.19 5.25 -5.27
C SER A 287 4.05 4.27 -4.94
N THR A 288 2.94 4.36 -5.65
CA THR A 288 1.81 3.42 -5.49
C THR A 288 2.21 2.00 -5.90
N GLY A 289 2.96 1.85 -7.00
CA GLY A 289 3.51 0.55 -7.41
C GLY A 289 4.49 -0.05 -6.40
N GLY A 290 5.13 0.75 -5.57
CA GLY A 290 6.04 0.29 -4.52
C GLY A 290 5.39 -0.66 -3.53
N GLN A 291 4.11 -0.49 -3.26
CA GLN A 291 3.34 -1.39 -2.39
C GLN A 291 3.13 -2.79 -3.00
N LEU A 292 3.30 -2.93 -4.31
CA LEU A 292 3.23 -4.20 -5.04
C LEU A 292 4.59 -4.87 -5.18
N MET A 293 5.69 -4.13 -4.94
CA MET A 293 7.04 -4.59 -5.23
C MET A 293 7.62 -5.43 -4.07
N PRO A 294 7.97 -6.69 -4.32
CA PRO A 294 8.70 -7.51 -3.36
C PRO A 294 10.04 -6.87 -2.92
N PRO A 295 10.60 -7.21 -1.74
CA PRO A 295 10.23 -8.33 -0.88
C PRO A 295 9.23 -7.99 0.24
N VAL A 296 9.04 -6.72 0.65
CA VAL A 296 8.21 -6.40 1.83
C VAL A 296 6.77 -6.10 1.44
N MET A 297 6.52 -5.38 0.33
CA MET A 297 5.19 -5.14 -0.26
C MET A 297 4.20 -4.41 0.66
N GLY A 298 4.65 -3.86 1.78
CA GLY A 298 3.78 -3.30 2.81
C GLY A 298 3.05 -4.34 3.65
N ALA A 299 2.32 -3.86 4.66
CA ALA A 299 1.66 -4.69 5.67
C ALA A 299 0.56 -5.62 5.10
N ALA A 300 -0.07 -5.23 4.00
CA ALA A 300 -1.17 -5.98 3.38
C ALA A 300 -0.75 -7.36 2.84
N ALA A 301 0.49 -7.51 2.38
CA ALA A 301 0.98 -8.79 1.87
C ALA A 301 1.14 -9.86 2.97
N PHE A 302 1.46 -9.46 4.19
CA PHE A 302 1.49 -10.37 5.34
C PHE A 302 0.08 -10.85 5.71
N LEU A 303 -0.89 -9.94 5.67
CA LEU A 303 -2.30 -10.29 5.86
C LEU A 303 -2.80 -11.22 4.76
N MET A 304 -2.35 -11.01 3.51
CA MET A 304 -2.69 -11.87 2.38
C MET A 304 -2.18 -13.30 2.60
N ALA A 305 -0.95 -13.47 3.04
CA ALA A 305 -0.39 -14.78 3.34
C ALA A 305 -1.25 -15.55 4.38
N GLU A 306 -1.68 -14.85 5.43
CA GLU A 306 -2.51 -15.42 6.48
C GLU A 306 -3.94 -15.73 6.01
N PHE A 307 -4.58 -14.83 5.27
CA PHE A 307 -5.94 -15.03 4.76
C PHE A 307 -6.04 -16.13 3.69
N VAL A 308 -5.01 -16.26 2.87
CA VAL A 308 -4.93 -17.29 1.83
C VAL A 308 -4.45 -18.64 2.42
N GLY A 309 -3.79 -18.60 3.59
CA GLY A 309 -3.24 -19.79 4.25
C GLY A 309 -1.99 -20.33 3.55
N VAL A 310 -1.14 -19.45 3.01
CA VAL A 310 0.10 -19.83 2.32
C VAL A 310 1.32 -19.19 2.99
N PRO A 311 2.52 -19.77 2.84
CA PRO A 311 3.74 -19.12 3.28
C PRO A 311 3.90 -17.75 2.65
N TYR A 312 4.39 -16.77 3.42
CA TYR A 312 4.61 -15.39 2.92
C TYR A 312 5.46 -15.34 1.64
N PHE A 313 6.44 -16.23 1.52
CA PHE A 313 7.29 -16.31 0.33
C PHE A 313 6.50 -16.65 -0.94
N ASP A 314 5.42 -17.42 -0.85
CA ASP A 314 4.57 -17.73 -2.02
C ASP A 314 3.82 -16.49 -2.50
N VAL A 315 3.37 -15.62 -1.59
CA VAL A 315 2.82 -14.30 -1.94
C VAL A 315 3.87 -13.42 -2.60
N VAL A 316 5.07 -13.34 -2.01
CA VAL A 316 6.21 -12.60 -2.57
C VAL A 316 6.54 -13.08 -3.98
N LYS A 317 6.66 -14.39 -4.17
CA LYS A 317 6.96 -15.02 -5.46
C LYS A 317 5.87 -14.69 -6.51
N ALA A 318 4.60 -14.81 -6.14
CA ALA A 318 3.48 -14.51 -7.02
C ALA A 318 3.43 -13.03 -7.44
N ALA A 319 3.88 -12.12 -6.58
CA ALA A 319 3.84 -10.69 -6.85
C ALA A 319 4.94 -10.19 -7.81
N VAL A 320 6.06 -10.95 -8.01
CA VAL A 320 7.23 -10.48 -8.78
C VAL A 320 6.85 -10.07 -10.20
N ILE A 321 6.22 -10.95 -10.96
CA ILE A 321 5.91 -10.69 -12.37
C ILE A 321 4.87 -9.58 -12.53
N PRO A 322 3.72 -9.61 -11.80
CA PRO A 322 2.76 -8.53 -11.82
C PRO A 322 3.35 -7.15 -11.46
N ALA A 323 4.22 -7.08 -10.44
CA ALA A 323 4.88 -5.84 -10.07
C ALA A 323 5.84 -5.35 -11.15
N MET A 324 6.61 -6.24 -11.76
CA MET A 324 7.47 -5.88 -12.90
C MET A 324 6.67 -5.38 -14.09
N LEU A 325 5.56 -6.02 -14.44
CA LEU A 325 4.66 -5.56 -15.51
C LEU A 325 4.11 -4.17 -15.23
N TYR A 326 3.73 -3.89 -13.98
CA TYR A 326 3.32 -2.56 -13.55
C TYR A 326 4.41 -1.51 -13.82
N TYR A 327 5.63 -1.76 -13.32
CA TYR A 327 6.73 -0.82 -13.49
C TYR A 327 7.19 -0.67 -14.94
N ILE A 328 7.13 -1.73 -15.75
CA ILE A 328 7.37 -1.65 -17.20
C ILE A 328 6.33 -0.72 -17.85
N GLY A 329 5.05 -0.83 -17.48
CA GLY A 329 4.00 0.05 -17.98
C GLY A 329 4.26 1.53 -17.66
N VAL A 330 4.57 1.84 -16.40
CA VAL A 330 4.91 3.21 -15.96
C VAL A 330 6.18 3.71 -16.67
N TRP A 331 7.21 2.88 -16.76
CA TRP A 331 8.46 3.20 -17.44
C TRP A 331 8.26 3.54 -18.92
N LEU A 332 7.47 2.75 -19.62
CA LEU A 332 7.14 2.99 -21.03
C LEU A 332 6.35 4.29 -21.18
N GLY A 333 5.36 4.55 -20.31
CA GLY A 333 4.61 5.79 -20.29
C GLY A 333 5.52 7.02 -20.15
N VAL A 334 6.41 7.00 -19.18
CA VAL A 334 7.40 8.06 -18.94
C VAL A 334 8.38 8.21 -20.11
N HIS A 335 8.84 7.10 -20.69
CA HIS A 335 9.78 7.12 -21.82
C HIS A 335 9.17 7.77 -23.07
N TYR A 336 7.94 7.39 -23.42
CA TYR A 336 7.27 7.95 -24.60
C TYR A 336 6.81 9.39 -24.39
N GLU A 337 6.40 9.76 -23.19
CA GLU A 337 6.13 11.17 -22.87
C GLU A 337 7.39 12.04 -23.01
N ALA A 338 8.53 11.55 -22.49
CA ALA A 338 9.80 12.24 -22.64
C ALA A 338 10.21 12.40 -24.11
N LYS A 339 10.04 11.37 -24.93
CA LYS A 339 10.31 11.44 -26.38
C LYS A 339 9.37 12.39 -27.10
N LYS A 340 8.09 12.41 -26.71
CA LYS A 340 7.06 13.31 -27.26
C LYS A 340 7.44 14.78 -27.10
N PHE A 341 8.04 15.15 -25.97
CA PHE A 341 8.44 16.52 -25.66
C PHE A 341 9.94 16.79 -25.86
N GLY A 342 10.73 15.81 -26.33
CA GLY A 342 12.16 15.96 -26.57
C GLY A 342 12.99 16.14 -25.30
N LEU A 343 12.50 15.64 -24.14
CA LEU A 343 13.18 15.79 -22.86
C LEU A 343 14.41 14.88 -22.79
N LYS A 344 15.55 15.49 -22.47
CA LYS A 344 16.83 14.81 -22.38
C LYS A 344 17.08 14.29 -20.97
N GLY A 345 18.07 13.41 -20.84
CA GLY A 345 18.60 12.96 -19.54
C GLY A 345 19.59 13.95 -18.95
N THR A 346 20.01 13.67 -17.73
CA THR A 346 21.10 14.39 -17.07
C THR A 346 22.44 14.04 -17.74
N PRO A 347 23.33 15.02 -18.00
CA PRO A 347 24.67 14.75 -18.54
C PRO A 347 25.45 13.73 -17.68
N ARG A 348 26.20 12.84 -18.33
CA ARG A 348 26.89 11.73 -17.64
C ARG A 348 27.95 12.17 -16.64
N ASP A 349 28.55 13.33 -16.85
CA ASP A 349 29.52 13.96 -15.96
C ASP A 349 28.94 14.41 -14.62
N GLN A 350 27.62 14.66 -14.58
CA GLN A 350 26.89 15.06 -13.37
C GLN A 350 26.28 13.88 -12.63
N LEU A 351 26.38 12.67 -13.16
CA LEU A 351 25.81 11.47 -12.57
C LEU A 351 26.81 10.75 -11.65
N PRO A 352 26.32 10.16 -10.54
CA PRO A 352 27.16 9.34 -9.69
C PRO A 352 27.66 8.11 -10.47
N LYS A 353 28.93 7.74 -10.28
CA LYS A 353 29.49 6.53 -10.88
C LYS A 353 29.02 5.31 -10.12
N PHE A 354 28.42 4.36 -10.83
CA PHE A 354 27.86 3.13 -10.25
C PHE A 354 28.88 2.39 -9.35
N LYS A 355 30.11 2.22 -9.83
CA LYS A 355 31.16 1.49 -9.11
C LYS A 355 31.52 2.16 -7.78
N ASP A 356 31.71 3.48 -7.79
CA ASP A 356 32.11 4.23 -6.62
C ASP A 356 30.98 4.23 -5.57
N LEU A 357 29.73 4.43 -6.02
CA LEU A 357 28.55 4.38 -5.18
C LEU A 357 28.36 3.00 -4.53
N PHE A 358 28.50 1.93 -5.32
CA PHE A 358 28.33 0.57 -4.82
C PHE A 358 29.45 0.17 -3.85
N LEU A 359 30.67 0.58 -4.13
CA LEU A 359 31.80 0.36 -3.22
C LEU A 359 31.63 1.15 -1.92
N GLU A 360 31.08 2.35 -1.96
CA GLU A 360 30.92 3.19 -0.78
C GLU A 360 29.70 2.80 0.09
N LYS A 361 28.52 2.56 -0.53
CA LYS A 361 27.23 2.41 0.17
C LYS A 361 26.52 1.07 -0.10
N GLY A 362 27.04 0.21 -0.97
CA GLY A 362 26.39 -1.05 -1.36
C GLY A 362 26.15 -2.02 -0.20
N HIS A 363 26.97 -1.93 0.87
CA HIS A 363 26.78 -2.72 2.10
C HIS A 363 25.44 -2.44 2.81
N LEU A 364 24.81 -1.28 2.58
CA LEU A 364 23.49 -0.96 3.12
C LEU A 364 22.35 -1.81 2.51
N ALA A 365 22.58 -2.42 1.34
CA ALA A 365 21.61 -3.32 0.72
C ALA A 365 21.70 -4.77 1.25
N ILE A 366 22.75 -5.13 2.01
CA ILE A 366 22.94 -6.50 2.53
C ILE A 366 21.74 -6.99 3.34
N PRO A 367 21.15 -6.19 4.28
CA PRO A 367 19.98 -6.62 5.06
C PRO A 367 18.78 -7.01 4.16
N LEU A 368 18.58 -6.31 3.04
CA LEU A 368 17.52 -6.65 2.08
C LEU A 368 17.79 -7.96 1.34
N ILE A 369 19.04 -8.21 0.98
CA ILE A 369 19.45 -9.47 0.34
C ILE A 369 19.27 -10.63 1.32
N VAL A 370 19.69 -10.44 2.56
CA VAL A 370 19.61 -11.49 3.60
C VAL A 370 18.15 -11.81 3.95
N ILE A 371 17.26 -10.83 4.02
CA ILE A 371 15.84 -11.11 4.30
C ILE A 371 15.22 -11.96 3.18
N ILE A 372 15.54 -11.66 1.91
CA ILE A 372 15.10 -12.47 0.77
C ILE A 372 15.67 -13.87 0.88
N TYR A 373 16.98 -14.00 1.14
CA TYR A 373 17.64 -15.31 1.28
C TYR A 373 16.99 -16.17 2.38
N LEU A 374 16.71 -15.59 3.55
CA LEU A 374 16.09 -16.29 4.67
C LEU A 374 14.65 -16.74 4.34
N LEU A 375 13.87 -15.88 3.67
CA LEU A 375 12.51 -16.23 3.25
C LEU A 375 12.51 -17.35 2.20
N VAL A 376 13.41 -17.29 1.23
CA VAL A 376 13.61 -18.37 0.22
C VAL A 376 14.04 -19.68 0.89
N SER A 377 14.88 -19.59 1.93
CA SER A 377 15.35 -20.75 2.70
C SER A 377 14.30 -21.34 3.66
N GLY A 378 13.05 -20.81 3.66
CA GLY A 378 11.94 -21.32 4.46
C GLY A 378 11.91 -20.85 5.92
N TYR A 379 12.70 -19.85 6.29
CA TYR A 379 12.59 -19.22 7.61
C TYR A 379 11.30 -18.39 7.72
N THR A 380 10.76 -18.34 8.94
CA THR A 380 9.57 -17.51 9.20
C THR A 380 9.85 -16.02 8.96
N PRO A 381 8.85 -15.24 8.51
CA PRO A 381 9.01 -13.80 8.33
C PRO A 381 9.52 -13.09 9.58
N MET A 382 9.12 -13.54 10.76
CA MET A 382 9.56 -12.99 12.04
C MET A 382 11.07 -13.15 12.26
N ARG A 383 11.62 -14.36 12.03
CA ARG A 383 13.06 -14.63 12.13
C ARG A 383 13.85 -13.88 11.07
N ALA A 384 13.33 -13.81 9.84
CA ALA A 384 13.96 -13.06 8.76
C ALA A 384 14.03 -11.55 9.09
N ALA A 385 12.95 -10.96 9.64
CA ALA A 385 12.93 -9.57 10.06
C ALA A 385 13.87 -9.27 11.23
N LEU A 386 13.94 -10.13 12.25
CA LEU A 386 14.89 -9.99 13.37
C LEU A 386 16.35 -9.98 12.88
N ALA A 387 16.71 -10.92 12.02
CA ALA A 387 18.05 -10.98 11.44
C ALA A 387 18.35 -9.72 10.60
N ALA A 388 17.38 -9.26 9.82
CA ALA A 388 17.52 -8.06 8.99
C ALA A 388 17.67 -6.77 9.82
N ILE A 389 16.95 -6.64 10.94
CA ILE A 389 17.10 -5.52 11.88
C ILE A 389 18.52 -5.51 12.47
N ALA A 390 18.98 -6.65 12.98
CA ALA A 390 20.33 -6.75 13.54
C ALA A 390 21.41 -6.44 12.49
N LEU A 391 21.26 -6.98 11.29
CA LEU A 391 22.19 -6.73 10.18
C LEU A 391 22.16 -5.29 9.70
N SER A 392 21.01 -4.59 9.74
CA SER A 392 20.93 -3.17 9.37
C SER A 392 21.83 -2.32 10.26
N ILE A 393 21.80 -2.57 11.57
CA ILE A 393 22.63 -1.89 12.56
C ILE A 393 24.12 -2.24 12.35
N ILE A 394 24.43 -3.52 12.20
CA ILE A 394 25.80 -4.01 11.98
C ILE A 394 26.38 -3.43 10.71
N CYS A 395 25.68 -3.54 9.58
CA CYS A 395 26.13 -3.02 8.29
C CYS A 395 26.35 -1.51 8.32
N ALA A 396 25.44 -0.74 8.96
CA ALA A 396 25.64 0.70 9.11
C ALA A 396 26.89 1.04 9.90
N CYS A 397 27.28 0.22 10.89
CA CYS A 397 28.48 0.43 11.70
C CYS A 397 29.80 0.05 11.01
N LEU A 398 29.76 -0.67 9.88
CA LEU A 398 30.98 -1.11 9.17
C LEU A 398 31.81 0.05 8.61
N ARG A 399 31.20 1.18 8.32
CA ARG A 399 31.89 2.34 7.73
C ARG A 399 31.62 3.62 8.50
N LYS A 400 32.65 4.48 8.57
CA LYS A 400 32.54 5.79 9.25
C LYS A 400 31.48 6.70 8.62
N SER A 401 31.30 6.63 7.29
CA SER A 401 30.33 7.46 6.54
C SER A 401 28.86 7.09 6.79
N THR A 402 28.59 5.85 7.19
CA THR A 402 27.22 5.33 7.41
C THR A 402 26.94 4.97 8.87
N ARG A 403 27.94 5.19 9.76
CA ARG A 403 27.85 4.75 11.14
C ARG A 403 26.75 5.48 11.90
N ILE A 404 25.84 4.71 12.49
CA ILE A 404 24.78 5.20 13.36
C ILE A 404 25.25 5.21 14.82
N SER A 405 24.89 6.26 15.56
CA SER A 405 25.16 6.42 16.98
C SER A 405 24.15 5.63 17.81
N PHE A 406 24.49 5.35 19.08
CA PHE A 406 23.55 4.71 20.01
C PHE A 406 22.23 5.49 20.16
N LYS A 407 22.28 6.82 20.11
CA LYS A 407 21.09 7.67 20.12
C LYS A 407 20.21 7.42 18.89
N GLN A 408 20.78 7.21 17.71
CA GLN A 408 20.04 6.89 16.47
C GLN A 408 19.47 5.47 16.52
N ILE A 409 20.14 4.51 17.19
CA ILE A 409 19.59 3.17 17.41
C ILE A 409 18.33 3.26 18.29
N LEU A 410 18.38 4.01 19.40
CA LEU A 410 17.19 4.24 20.24
C LEU A 410 16.10 4.99 19.49
N GLN A 411 16.49 5.97 18.66
CA GLN A 411 15.53 6.69 17.83
C GLN A 411 14.82 5.76 16.84
N GLY A 412 15.54 4.80 16.24
CA GLY A 412 14.95 3.78 15.37
C GLY A 412 13.87 2.94 16.07
N LEU A 413 14.06 2.57 17.35
CA LEU A 413 13.02 1.88 18.14
C LEU A 413 11.78 2.76 18.33
N ILE A 414 11.99 4.05 18.61
CA ILE A 414 10.92 5.03 18.81
C ILE A 414 10.15 5.25 17.49
N ASP A 415 10.86 5.43 16.38
CA ASP A 415 10.26 5.71 15.08
C ASP A 415 9.51 4.48 14.53
N GLY A 416 10.06 3.28 14.70
CA GLY A 416 9.37 2.03 14.40
C GLY A 416 8.09 1.85 15.22
N SER A 417 8.13 2.09 16.52
CA SER A 417 6.95 2.02 17.39
C SER A 417 5.88 3.06 17.02
N LYS A 418 6.29 4.27 16.63
CA LYS A 418 5.37 5.29 16.13
C LYS A 418 4.84 4.96 14.73
N GLY A 419 5.64 4.31 13.90
CA GLY A 419 5.28 3.93 12.53
C GLY A 419 4.20 2.87 12.45
N VAL A 420 4.11 1.97 13.43
CA VAL A 420 3.12 0.88 13.43
C VAL A 420 1.71 1.34 13.81
N LEU A 421 1.53 2.48 14.47
CA LEU A 421 0.27 2.89 15.09
C LEU A 421 -0.90 2.97 14.09
N GLY A 422 -0.63 3.46 12.88
CA GLY A 422 -1.62 3.51 11.81
C GLY A 422 -2.12 2.12 11.42
N VAL A 423 -1.19 1.23 11.16
CA VAL A 423 -1.50 -0.17 10.78
C VAL A 423 -2.17 -0.92 11.92
N LEU A 424 -1.70 -0.75 13.16
CA LEU A 424 -2.25 -1.37 14.35
C LEU A 424 -3.74 -1.05 14.50
N ILE A 425 -4.10 0.25 14.47
CA ILE A 425 -5.49 0.64 14.67
C ILE A 425 -6.37 0.34 13.45
N ALA A 426 -5.79 0.37 12.25
CA ALA A 426 -6.45 -0.10 11.05
C ALA A 426 -6.79 -1.60 11.15
N CYS A 427 -5.87 -2.43 11.64
CA CYS A 427 -6.11 -3.87 11.89
C CYS A 427 -7.19 -4.10 12.94
N ALA A 428 -7.19 -3.32 14.03
CA ALA A 428 -8.23 -3.40 15.06
C ALA A 428 -9.62 -3.06 14.50
N THR A 429 -9.72 -1.98 13.73
CA THR A 429 -10.99 -1.54 13.13
C THR A 429 -11.45 -2.50 12.02
N ALA A 430 -10.52 -3.03 11.23
CA ALA A 430 -10.82 -4.07 10.24
C ALA A 430 -11.32 -5.36 10.91
N GLY A 431 -10.83 -5.68 12.11
CA GLY A 431 -11.34 -6.76 12.94
C GLY A 431 -12.82 -6.59 13.29
N ILE A 432 -13.30 -5.37 13.50
CA ILE A 432 -14.75 -5.11 13.71
C ILE A 432 -15.53 -5.52 12.44
N ILE A 433 -15.06 -5.13 11.27
CA ILE A 433 -15.72 -5.47 10.00
C ILE A 433 -15.74 -6.98 9.79
N ILE A 434 -14.59 -7.65 9.99
CA ILE A 434 -14.49 -9.12 9.88
C ILE A 434 -15.44 -9.80 10.87
N GLY A 435 -15.46 -9.36 12.13
CA GLY A 435 -16.35 -9.92 13.15
C GLY A 435 -17.82 -9.82 12.77
N VAL A 436 -18.24 -8.70 12.17
CA VAL A 436 -19.58 -8.57 11.62
C VAL A 436 -19.80 -9.51 10.43
N VAL A 437 -18.83 -9.56 9.51
CA VAL A 437 -18.92 -10.41 8.30
C VAL A 437 -19.03 -11.88 8.67
N THR A 438 -18.23 -12.37 9.62
CA THR A 438 -18.27 -13.76 10.09
C THR A 438 -19.60 -14.08 10.78
N LYS A 439 -20.07 -13.18 11.66
CA LYS A 439 -21.28 -13.39 12.43
C LYS A 439 -22.56 -13.35 11.58
N THR A 440 -22.61 -12.51 10.55
CA THR A 440 -23.80 -12.30 9.71
C THR A 440 -23.77 -13.05 8.38
N GLY A 441 -22.60 -13.52 7.96
CA GLY A 441 -22.40 -14.15 6.64
C GLY A 441 -22.51 -13.19 5.47
N VAL A 442 -22.43 -11.86 5.70
CA VAL A 442 -22.66 -10.84 4.66
C VAL A 442 -21.64 -10.94 3.51
N GLY A 443 -20.41 -11.38 3.76
CA GLY A 443 -19.42 -11.55 2.70
C GLY A 443 -19.88 -12.52 1.60
N LEU A 444 -20.44 -13.67 1.96
CA LEU A 444 -21.00 -14.63 1.01
C LEU A 444 -22.23 -14.08 0.30
N LYS A 445 -23.08 -13.32 0.99
CA LYS A 445 -24.28 -12.70 0.39
C LYS A 445 -23.90 -11.66 -0.66
N VAL A 446 -22.90 -10.79 -0.37
CA VAL A 446 -22.38 -9.82 -1.35
C VAL A 446 -21.76 -10.54 -2.53
N ALA A 447 -20.97 -11.60 -2.30
CA ALA A 447 -20.39 -12.40 -3.36
C ALA A 447 -21.47 -12.99 -4.30
N THR A 448 -22.53 -13.58 -3.73
CA THR A 448 -23.67 -14.11 -4.51
C THR A 448 -24.36 -13.01 -5.28
N ALA A 449 -24.63 -11.85 -4.67
CA ALA A 449 -25.25 -10.72 -5.36
C ALA A 449 -24.40 -10.21 -6.54
N LEU A 450 -23.07 -10.15 -6.39
CA LEU A 450 -22.15 -9.79 -7.47
C LEU A 450 -22.17 -10.81 -8.61
N LEU A 451 -22.29 -12.10 -8.29
CA LEU A 451 -22.38 -13.18 -9.29
C LEU A 451 -23.70 -13.14 -10.05
N ASP A 452 -24.81 -12.88 -9.37
CA ASP A 452 -26.12 -12.71 -10.00
C ASP A 452 -26.11 -11.54 -10.97
N LEU A 453 -25.55 -10.39 -10.55
CA LEU A 453 -25.35 -9.22 -11.42
C LEU A 453 -24.43 -9.52 -12.62
N ALA A 454 -23.44 -10.38 -12.43
CA ALA A 454 -22.53 -10.79 -13.49
C ALA A 454 -23.13 -11.83 -14.45
N GLY A 455 -24.32 -12.36 -14.16
CA GLY A 455 -24.96 -13.42 -14.95
C GLY A 455 -24.12 -14.69 -15.04
N GLY A 456 -23.37 -15.01 -13.99
CA GLY A 456 -22.49 -16.18 -13.92
C GLY A 456 -21.25 -16.11 -14.84
N LYS A 457 -20.91 -14.95 -15.40
CA LYS A 457 -19.75 -14.77 -16.30
C LYS A 457 -18.57 -14.16 -15.57
N LEU A 458 -17.35 -14.68 -15.81
CA LEU A 458 -16.14 -14.28 -15.10
C LEU A 458 -15.76 -12.80 -15.34
N LEU A 459 -15.73 -12.33 -16.59
CA LEU A 459 -15.32 -10.96 -16.90
C LEU A 459 -16.22 -9.88 -16.26
N PRO A 460 -17.57 -9.97 -16.33
CA PRO A 460 -18.44 -9.08 -15.57
C PRO A 460 -18.23 -9.19 -14.05
N ALA A 461 -18.04 -10.41 -13.50
CA ALA A 461 -17.75 -10.58 -12.07
C ALA A 461 -16.47 -9.85 -11.67
N MET A 462 -15.39 -9.97 -12.45
CA MET A 462 -14.15 -9.24 -12.27
C MET A 462 -14.38 -7.72 -12.32
N PHE A 463 -15.20 -7.25 -13.26
CA PHE A 463 -15.52 -5.83 -13.39
C PHE A 463 -16.26 -5.30 -12.15
N PHE A 464 -17.28 -5.99 -11.65
CA PHE A 464 -18.00 -5.58 -10.45
C PHE A 464 -17.12 -5.70 -9.20
N THR A 465 -16.26 -6.72 -9.10
CA THR A 465 -15.28 -6.85 -8.02
C THR A 465 -14.28 -5.70 -8.04
N MET A 466 -13.80 -5.29 -9.21
CA MET A 466 -12.94 -4.12 -9.39
C MET A 466 -13.60 -2.85 -8.86
N ILE A 467 -14.84 -2.56 -9.31
CA ILE A 467 -15.59 -1.37 -8.87
C ILE A 467 -15.81 -1.38 -7.36
N THR A 468 -16.20 -2.53 -6.81
CA THR A 468 -16.39 -2.69 -5.36
C THR A 468 -15.08 -2.42 -4.60
N SER A 469 -13.96 -2.98 -5.07
CA SER A 469 -12.65 -2.75 -4.44
C SER A 469 -12.19 -1.30 -4.53
N LEU A 470 -12.41 -0.63 -5.67
CA LEU A 470 -12.10 0.79 -5.84
C LEU A 470 -12.93 1.66 -4.89
N ILE A 471 -14.24 1.40 -4.77
CA ILE A 471 -15.12 2.16 -3.87
C ILE A 471 -14.73 1.96 -2.40
N LEU A 472 -14.53 0.72 -1.97
CA LEU A 472 -14.14 0.39 -0.60
C LEU A 472 -12.74 0.88 -0.25
N GLY A 473 -11.87 1.01 -1.26
CA GLY A 473 -10.50 1.48 -1.12
C GLY A 473 -10.35 2.99 -0.98
N THR A 474 -11.40 3.77 -1.25
CA THR A 474 -11.29 5.23 -1.27
C THR A 474 -11.03 5.82 0.11
N GLY A 475 -9.86 6.47 0.26
CA GLY A 475 -9.49 7.22 1.48
C GLY A 475 -9.19 6.36 2.70
N VAL A 476 -8.89 5.09 2.50
CA VAL A 476 -8.54 4.12 3.55
C VAL A 476 -7.07 3.71 3.36
N PRO A 477 -6.27 3.59 4.45
CA PRO A 477 -4.90 3.09 4.35
C PRO A 477 -4.84 1.70 3.72
N THR A 478 -3.76 1.40 3.00
CA THR A 478 -3.60 0.18 2.18
C THR A 478 -3.90 -1.12 2.93
N THR A 479 -3.44 -1.22 4.18
CA THR A 479 -3.65 -2.42 5.01
C THR A 479 -5.13 -2.65 5.31
N ALA A 480 -5.82 -1.62 5.77
CA ALA A 480 -7.25 -1.68 6.05
C ALA A 480 -8.08 -1.91 4.79
N ASN A 481 -7.71 -1.22 3.71
CA ASN A 481 -8.31 -1.38 2.40
C ASN A 481 -8.24 -2.85 1.94
N TYR A 482 -7.06 -3.47 2.01
CA TYR A 482 -6.91 -4.88 1.64
C TYR A 482 -7.81 -5.79 2.49
N VAL A 483 -7.87 -5.59 3.82
CA VAL A 483 -8.72 -6.40 4.69
C VAL A 483 -10.19 -6.30 4.27
N ILE A 484 -10.69 -5.10 4.05
CA ILE A 484 -12.08 -4.87 3.65
C ILE A 484 -12.37 -5.49 2.28
N THR A 485 -11.52 -5.21 1.28
CA THR A 485 -11.74 -5.67 -0.09
C THR A 485 -11.59 -7.19 -0.23
N SER A 486 -10.61 -7.78 0.46
CA SER A 486 -10.42 -9.24 0.44
C SER A 486 -11.58 -9.99 1.11
N THR A 487 -12.14 -9.43 2.18
CA THR A 487 -13.25 -10.08 2.90
C THR A 487 -14.59 -9.96 2.15
N ILE A 488 -14.81 -8.88 1.40
CA ILE A 488 -16.09 -8.56 0.76
C ILE A 488 -16.07 -8.91 -0.73
N ALA A 489 -15.02 -8.55 -1.44
CA ALA A 489 -14.97 -8.62 -2.91
C ALA A 489 -14.27 -9.90 -3.43
N ALA A 490 -13.20 -10.37 -2.80
CA ALA A 490 -12.49 -11.57 -3.24
C ALA A 490 -13.36 -12.85 -3.25
N PRO A 491 -14.30 -13.08 -2.30
CA PRO A 491 -15.14 -14.27 -2.33
C PRO A 491 -15.97 -14.44 -3.62
N ALA A 492 -16.34 -13.37 -4.30
CA ALA A 492 -17.06 -13.44 -5.57
C ALA A 492 -16.22 -14.14 -6.66
N LEU A 493 -14.93 -13.81 -6.75
CA LEU A 493 -14.02 -14.45 -7.71
C LEU A 493 -13.69 -15.90 -7.30
N ILE A 494 -13.56 -16.17 -6.01
CA ILE A 494 -13.30 -17.53 -5.50
C ILE A 494 -14.47 -18.45 -5.84
N GLN A 495 -15.73 -17.99 -5.74
CA GLN A 495 -16.90 -18.76 -6.16
C GLN A 495 -16.91 -19.04 -7.68
N MET A 496 -16.25 -18.19 -8.47
CA MET A 496 -16.03 -18.41 -9.92
C MET A 496 -14.84 -19.33 -10.22
N GLN A 497 -14.33 -20.07 -9.22
CA GLN A 497 -13.19 -20.97 -9.34
C GLN A 497 -11.87 -20.29 -9.68
N VAL A 498 -11.76 -18.98 -9.44
CA VAL A 498 -10.46 -18.27 -9.51
C VAL A 498 -9.59 -18.75 -8.35
N PRO A 499 -8.30 -19.04 -8.57
CA PRO A 499 -7.39 -19.41 -7.48
C PRO A 499 -7.42 -18.38 -6.35
N VAL A 500 -7.47 -18.82 -5.10
CA VAL A 500 -7.65 -17.95 -3.92
C VAL A 500 -6.62 -16.82 -3.90
N LEU A 501 -5.34 -17.14 -4.13
CA LEU A 501 -4.27 -16.14 -4.19
C LEU A 501 -4.50 -15.11 -5.31
N ALA A 502 -4.98 -15.54 -6.49
CA ALA A 502 -5.27 -14.64 -7.61
C ALA A 502 -6.45 -13.70 -7.28
N ALA A 503 -7.51 -14.21 -6.63
CA ALA A 503 -8.64 -13.40 -6.21
C ALA A 503 -8.24 -12.35 -5.15
N HIS A 504 -7.40 -12.73 -4.18
CA HIS A 504 -6.87 -11.82 -3.17
C HIS A 504 -5.91 -10.78 -3.77
N MET A 505 -5.04 -11.18 -4.68
CA MET A 505 -4.16 -10.26 -5.41
C MET A 505 -4.97 -9.28 -6.26
N PHE A 506 -6.05 -9.72 -6.89
CA PHE A 506 -6.97 -8.88 -7.67
C PHE A 506 -7.60 -7.79 -6.80
N ALA A 507 -8.18 -8.17 -5.65
CA ALA A 507 -8.74 -7.23 -4.70
C ALA A 507 -7.69 -6.24 -4.16
N PHE A 508 -6.49 -6.72 -3.88
CA PHE A 508 -5.38 -5.91 -3.39
C PHE A 508 -4.92 -4.85 -4.42
N TYR A 509 -4.77 -5.24 -5.68
CA TYR A 509 -4.38 -4.32 -6.75
C TYR A 509 -5.36 -3.15 -6.87
N PHE A 510 -6.67 -3.44 -6.95
CA PHE A 510 -7.68 -2.41 -7.08
C PHE A 510 -7.85 -1.57 -5.81
N GLY A 511 -7.57 -2.15 -4.66
CA GLY A 511 -7.45 -1.41 -3.42
C GLY A 511 -6.33 -0.35 -3.49
N ILE A 512 -5.14 -0.72 -3.92
CA ILE A 512 -3.98 0.19 -4.03
C ILE A 512 -4.19 1.25 -5.10
N VAL A 513 -4.77 0.89 -6.25
CA VAL A 513 -4.99 1.81 -7.37
C VAL A 513 -5.92 2.97 -7.00
N ALA A 514 -6.76 2.82 -5.98
CA ALA A 514 -7.57 3.91 -5.44
C ALA A 514 -6.72 5.13 -5.02
N ASP A 515 -5.47 4.92 -4.59
CA ASP A 515 -4.54 6.00 -4.20
C ASP A 515 -4.09 6.91 -5.35
N VAL A 516 -4.24 6.48 -6.60
CA VAL A 516 -3.94 7.28 -7.80
C VAL A 516 -5.18 7.60 -8.63
N THR A 517 -6.35 7.09 -8.24
CA THR A 517 -7.58 7.21 -9.02
C THR A 517 -8.47 8.33 -8.45
N PRO A 518 -8.78 9.40 -9.23
CA PRO A 518 -9.76 10.39 -8.80
C PRO A 518 -11.14 9.75 -8.49
N PRO A 519 -11.90 10.30 -7.54
CA PRO A 519 -11.75 11.62 -6.92
C PRO A 519 -10.87 11.66 -5.66
N VAL A 520 -10.44 10.56 -5.09
CA VAL A 520 -9.70 10.54 -3.81
C VAL A 520 -8.19 10.65 -4.01
N ALA A 521 -7.58 9.80 -4.82
CA ALA A 521 -6.21 9.87 -5.35
C ALA A 521 -5.13 10.45 -4.40
N LEU A 522 -5.04 9.97 -3.15
CA LEU A 522 -4.21 10.58 -2.10
C LEU A 522 -2.74 10.73 -2.48
N ALA A 523 -2.13 9.70 -3.09
CA ALA A 523 -0.74 9.76 -3.55
C ALA A 523 -0.55 10.81 -4.66
N ALA A 524 -1.51 10.92 -5.59
CA ALA A 524 -1.44 11.91 -6.66
C ALA A 524 -1.61 13.34 -6.13
N TYR A 525 -2.44 13.53 -5.10
CA TYR A 525 -2.62 14.83 -4.47
C TYR A 525 -1.39 15.23 -3.64
N ALA A 526 -0.73 14.27 -3.01
CA ALA A 526 0.56 14.47 -2.37
C ALA A 526 1.63 14.93 -3.37
N GLY A 527 1.75 14.23 -4.50
CA GLY A 527 2.66 14.60 -5.59
C GLY A 527 2.35 15.96 -6.20
N ALA A 528 1.06 16.28 -6.35
CA ALA A 528 0.61 17.61 -6.81
C ALA A 528 1.00 18.72 -5.83
N GLY A 529 0.93 18.44 -4.51
CA GLY A 529 1.35 19.39 -3.47
C GLY A 529 2.82 19.75 -3.57
N ILE A 530 3.71 18.76 -3.70
CA ILE A 530 5.15 19.00 -3.88
C ILE A 530 5.43 19.71 -5.22
N ALA A 531 4.71 19.32 -6.27
CA ALA A 531 4.90 19.90 -7.60
C ALA A 531 4.38 21.34 -7.75
N GLY A 532 3.50 21.80 -6.85
CA GLY A 532 2.75 23.04 -7.01
C GLY A 532 1.74 22.98 -8.17
N ALA A 533 1.05 21.84 -8.33
CA ALA A 533 0.18 21.57 -9.46
C ALA A 533 -1.28 21.32 -9.03
N ASN A 534 -2.20 21.35 -10.00
CA ASN A 534 -3.61 21.04 -9.74
C ASN A 534 -3.76 19.55 -9.37
N PRO A 535 -4.35 19.24 -8.18
CA PRO A 535 -4.47 17.86 -7.69
C PRO A 535 -5.27 16.94 -8.61
N MET A 536 -6.42 17.42 -9.12
CA MET A 536 -7.28 16.61 -10.00
C MET A 536 -6.59 16.29 -11.32
N ARG A 537 -5.89 17.26 -11.91
CA ARG A 537 -5.11 17.07 -13.14
C ARG A 537 -3.95 16.09 -12.90
N CYS A 538 -3.28 16.19 -11.77
CA CYS A 538 -2.24 15.25 -11.36
C CYS A 538 -2.81 13.83 -11.21
N GLY A 539 -3.96 13.66 -10.56
CA GLY A 539 -4.65 12.38 -10.40
C GLY A 539 -5.02 11.72 -11.73
N VAL A 540 -5.59 12.48 -12.68
CA VAL A 540 -5.92 11.95 -14.01
C VAL A 540 -4.68 11.49 -14.77
N ILE A 541 -3.57 12.23 -14.68
CA ILE A 541 -2.30 11.84 -15.32
C ILE A 541 -1.72 10.62 -14.61
N ALA A 542 -1.76 10.57 -13.28
CA ALA A 542 -1.27 9.43 -12.51
C ALA A 542 -2.04 8.14 -12.83
N ALA A 543 -3.37 8.20 -12.92
CA ALA A 543 -4.20 7.06 -13.33
C ALA A 543 -3.89 6.59 -14.77
N LYS A 544 -3.61 7.51 -15.71
CA LYS A 544 -3.18 7.17 -17.06
C LYS A 544 -1.81 6.47 -17.06
N LEU A 545 -0.85 6.93 -16.26
CA LEU A 545 0.47 6.30 -16.14
C LEU A 545 0.38 4.94 -15.45
N ALA A 546 -0.50 4.83 -14.46
CA ALA A 546 -0.76 3.60 -13.72
C ALA A 546 -1.74 2.64 -14.43
N ILE A 547 -2.02 2.82 -15.73
CA ILE A 547 -2.99 1.99 -16.46
C ILE A 547 -2.66 0.48 -16.38
N ALA A 548 -1.39 0.14 -16.24
CA ALA A 548 -0.95 -1.22 -16.00
C ALA A 548 -1.61 -1.86 -14.78
N ALA A 549 -1.82 -1.09 -13.71
CA ALA A 549 -2.45 -1.60 -12.49
C ALA A 549 -3.94 -1.93 -12.66
N PHE A 550 -4.60 -1.37 -13.67
CA PHE A 550 -5.97 -1.74 -14.02
C PHE A 550 -6.04 -2.98 -14.89
N ILE A 551 -4.99 -3.26 -15.64
CA ILE A 551 -4.96 -4.33 -16.66
C ILE A 551 -4.30 -5.60 -16.11
N VAL A 552 -3.18 -5.48 -15.41
CA VAL A 552 -2.42 -6.62 -14.86
C VAL A 552 -3.26 -7.57 -14.00
N PRO A 553 -4.20 -7.10 -13.14
CA PRO A 553 -5.08 -7.99 -12.40
C PRO A 553 -5.95 -8.87 -13.27
N TYR A 554 -6.48 -8.33 -14.36
CA TYR A 554 -7.25 -9.14 -15.32
C TYR A 554 -6.38 -10.21 -15.96
N ILE A 555 -5.11 -9.87 -16.30
CA ILE A 555 -4.19 -10.81 -16.91
C ILE A 555 -3.95 -12.00 -15.99
N PHE A 556 -3.53 -11.78 -14.75
CA PHE A 556 -3.16 -12.88 -13.89
C PHE A 556 -4.35 -13.69 -13.35
N VAL A 557 -5.57 -13.18 -13.40
CA VAL A 557 -6.77 -14.00 -13.14
C VAL A 557 -7.06 -14.89 -14.33
N LEU A 558 -6.90 -14.40 -15.57
CA LEU A 558 -7.10 -15.16 -16.80
C LEU A 558 -5.92 -16.10 -17.12
N ALA A 559 -4.71 -15.75 -16.67
CA ALA A 559 -3.46 -16.49 -16.84
C ALA A 559 -2.74 -16.62 -15.49
N PRO A 560 -3.19 -17.54 -14.59
CA PRO A 560 -2.61 -17.70 -13.26
C PRO A 560 -1.11 -18.08 -13.26
N GLU A 561 -0.57 -18.47 -14.41
CA GLU A 561 0.87 -18.73 -14.62
C GLU A 561 1.72 -17.50 -14.31
N LEU A 562 1.20 -16.30 -14.47
CA LEU A 562 1.89 -15.05 -14.10
C LEU A 562 2.07 -14.88 -12.59
N LEU A 563 1.24 -15.56 -11.80
CA LEU A 563 1.42 -15.69 -10.35
C LEU A 563 2.26 -16.92 -9.97
N MET A 564 2.86 -17.60 -10.94
CA MET A 564 3.60 -18.87 -10.78
C MET A 564 2.75 -20.00 -10.15
N ILE A 565 1.43 -19.97 -10.37
CA ILE A 565 0.50 -20.99 -9.89
C ILE A 565 0.41 -22.10 -10.95
N ASN A 566 0.77 -23.32 -10.59
CA ASN A 566 0.74 -24.51 -11.48
C ASN A 566 1.42 -24.27 -12.84
N ALA A 567 2.52 -23.54 -12.85
CA ALA A 567 3.14 -23.04 -14.06
C ALA A 567 4.51 -23.66 -14.33
N THR A 568 4.87 -23.82 -15.60
CA THR A 568 6.21 -24.16 -16.04
C THR A 568 7.00 -22.89 -16.39
N VAL A 569 8.33 -23.00 -16.41
CA VAL A 569 9.20 -21.87 -16.82
C VAL A 569 8.82 -21.37 -18.23
N PHE A 570 8.44 -22.29 -19.13
CA PHE A 570 8.02 -21.94 -20.49
C PHE A 570 6.73 -21.12 -20.49
N THR A 571 5.67 -21.58 -19.78
CA THR A 571 4.38 -20.86 -19.72
C THR A 571 4.53 -19.50 -19.05
N ILE A 572 5.31 -19.40 -17.98
CA ILE A 572 5.62 -18.13 -17.30
C ILE A 572 6.28 -17.15 -18.28
N THR A 573 7.36 -17.60 -18.94
CA THR A 573 8.13 -16.75 -19.86
C THR A 573 7.28 -16.29 -21.03
N TYR A 574 6.49 -17.20 -21.61
CA TYR A 574 5.58 -16.89 -22.71
C TYR A 574 4.55 -15.83 -22.30
N SER A 575 3.81 -16.07 -21.22
CA SER A 575 2.78 -15.12 -20.73
C SER A 575 3.38 -13.78 -20.28
N ALA A 576 4.59 -13.77 -19.72
CA ALA A 576 5.25 -12.52 -19.37
C ALA A 576 5.67 -11.72 -20.62
N LEU A 577 6.18 -12.37 -21.66
CA LEU A 577 6.59 -11.69 -22.90
C LEU A 577 5.37 -11.13 -23.66
N THR A 578 4.29 -11.90 -23.79
CA THR A 578 3.04 -11.41 -24.42
C THR A 578 2.46 -10.23 -23.64
N ALA A 579 2.44 -10.31 -22.31
CA ALA A 579 2.01 -9.21 -21.44
C ALA A 579 2.88 -7.95 -21.59
N ILE A 580 4.21 -8.08 -21.67
CA ILE A 580 5.12 -6.94 -21.89
C ILE A 580 4.82 -6.26 -23.24
N ILE A 581 4.66 -7.04 -24.32
CA ILE A 581 4.33 -6.51 -25.64
C ILE A 581 2.96 -5.84 -25.61
N GLY A 582 1.98 -6.45 -24.94
CA GLY A 582 0.66 -5.88 -24.72
C GLY A 582 0.71 -4.55 -23.97
N MET A 583 1.45 -4.50 -22.87
CA MET A 583 1.66 -3.26 -22.10
C MET A 583 2.35 -2.17 -22.91
N TRP A 584 3.28 -2.54 -23.82
CA TRP A 584 3.88 -1.59 -24.75
C TRP A 584 2.83 -0.95 -25.66
N GLY A 585 1.94 -1.74 -26.26
CA GLY A 585 0.84 -1.24 -27.09
C GLY A 585 -0.11 -0.31 -26.32
N VAL A 586 -0.56 -0.74 -25.14
CA VAL A 586 -1.42 0.06 -24.26
C VAL A 586 -0.77 1.38 -23.85
N SER A 587 0.48 1.35 -23.43
CA SER A 587 1.21 2.56 -23.00
C SER A 587 1.32 3.59 -24.15
N MET A 588 1.63 3.14 -25.38
CA MET A 588 1.67 4.05 -26.54
C MET A 588 0.31 4.65 -26.85
N SER A 589 -0.75 3.83 -26.79
CA SER A 589 -2.12 4.33 -26.96
C SER A 589 -2.48 5.41 -25.94
N MET A 590 -2.14 5.21 -24.65
CA MET A 590 -2.44 6.17 -23.58
C MET A 590 -1.66 7.48 -23.73
N ILE A 591 -0.37 7.41 -24.06
CA ILE A 591 0.50 8.59 -24.25
C ILE A 591 0.19 9.28 -25.60
N GLY A 592 -0.34 8.55 -26.58
CA GLY A 592 -0.63 9.09 -27.89
C GLY A 592 0.62 9.39 -28.73
N PHE A 593 1.73 8.68 -28.46
CA PHE A 593 3.00 8.87 -29.14
C PHE A 593 3.77 7.53 -29.20
N CYS A 594 4.44 7.27 -30.31
CA CYS A 594 5.40 6.18 -30.48
C CYS A 594 6.68 6.68 -31.17
N GLN A 595 6.72 6.76 -32.49
CA GLN A 595 7.76 7.46 -33.27
C GLN A 595 7.30 8.87 -33.63
N ASN A 596 6.00 9.07 -33.80
CA ASN A 596 5.32 10.31 -34.09
C ASN A 596 4.02 10.37 -33.24
N LEU A 597 3.32 11.51 -33.30
CA LEU A 597 1.98 11.62 -32.71
C LEU A 597 1.03 10.61 -33.33
N LEU A 598 0.26 9.94 -32.48
CA LEU A 598 -0.75 8.97 -32.89
C LEU A 598 -2.08 9.67 -33.16
N ASN A 599 -2.69 9.39 -34.30
CA ASN A 599 -4.08 9.73 -34.54
C ASN A 599 -5.02 8.77 -33.78
N THR A 600 -6.30 9.11 -33.69
CA THR A 600 -7.29 8.34 -32.93
C THR A 600 -7.36 6.88 -33.39
N ALA A 601 -7.33 6.62 -34.69
CA ALA A 601 -7.39 5.25 -35.24
C ALA A 601 -6.14 4.43 -34.85
N GLN A 602 -4.94 5.03 -34.91
CA GLN A 602 -3.69 4.39 -34.49
C GLN A 602 -3.68 4.11 -32.98
N ARG A 603 -4.24 5.03 -32.17
CA ARG A 603 -4.39 4.84 -30.72
C ARG A 603 -5.30 3.66 -30.42
N ILE A 604 -6.45 3.58 -31.08
CA ILE A 604 -7.39 2.46 -30.93
C ILE A 604 -6.75 1.14 -31.40
N ALA A 605 -6.03 1.13 -32.51
CA ALA A 605 -5.34 -0.05 -33.01
C ALA A 605 -4.26 -0.55 -32.05
N PHE A 606 -3.44 0.35 -31.47
CA PHE A 606 -2.46 -0.01 -30.43
C PHE A 606 -3.15 -0.51 -29.16
N LEU A 607 -4.29 0.08 -28.75
CA LEU A 607 -5.04 -0.37 -27.59
C LEU A 607 -5.61 -1.79 -27.79
N ILE A 608 -6.29 -2.01 -28.91
CA ILE A 608 -6.86 -3.32 -29.21
C ILE A 608 -5.75 -4.37 -29.37
N GLY A 609 -4.68 -4.05 -30.12
CA GLY A 609 -3.53 -4.94 -30.27
C GLY A 609 -2.88 -5.27 -28.93
N GLY A 610 -2.72 -4.26 -28.07
CA GLY A 610 -2.18 -4.44 -26.71
C GLY A 610 -3.07 -5.32 -25.84
N VAL A 611 -4.39 -5.10 -25.85
CA VAL A 611 -5.35 -5.91 -25.08
C VAL A 611 -5.41 -7.35 -25.62
N CYS A 612 -5.37 -7.55 -26.94
CA CYS A 612 -5.31 -8.90 -27.52
C CYS A 612 -4.07 -9.68 -27.07
N MET A 613 -2.90 -9.03 -26.95
CA MET A 613 -1.67 -9.65 -26.44
C MET A 613 -1.72 -9.99 -24.94
N ILE A 614 -2.65 -9.38 -24.24
CA ILE A 614 -2.85 -9.55 -22.79
C ILE A 614 -3.79 -10.72 -22.51
N ILE A 615 -4.77 -10.96 -23.37
CA ILE A 615 -5.72 -12.06 -23.24
C ILE A 615 -5.03 -13.36 -23.67
N PRO A 616 -4.93 -14.37 -22.79
CA PRO A 616 -4.23 -15.62 -23.14
C PRO A 616 -4.86 -16.32 -24.34
N GLY A 617 -4.05 -16.66 -25.34
CA GLY A 617 -4.52 -17.42 -26.51
C GLY A 617 -3.65 -17.18 -27.74
N THR A 618 -3.27 -18.23 -28.45
CA THR A 618 -2.39 -18.11 -29.63
C THR A 618 -3.02 -17.27 -30.76
N LEU A 619 -4.35 -17.32 -30.90
CA LEU A 619 -5.09 -16.54 -31.90
C LEU A 619 -5.10 -15.05 -31.51
N THR A 620 -5.37 -14.74 -30.23
CA THR A 620 -5.36 -13.36 -29.71
C THR A 620 -3.97 -12.76 -29.81
N ASP A 621 -2.92 -13.52 -29.49
CA ASP A 621 -1.52 -13.11 -29.63
C ASP A 621 -1.15 -12.80 -31.07
N GLY A 622 -1.55 -13.66 -32.02
CA GLY A 622 -1.35 -13.45 -33.45
C GLY A 622 -2.01 -12.16 -33.96
N ILE A 623 -3.25 -11.92 -33.58
CA ILE A 623 -4.00 -10.69 -33.94
C ILE A 623 -3.32 -9.48 -33.26
N GLY A 624 -2.95 -9.60 -31.99
CA GLY A 624 -2.32 -8.54 -31.22
C GLY A 624 -0.99 -8.09 -31.82
N ILE A 625 -0.10 -9.02 -32.10
CA ILE A 625 1.18 -8.74 -32.79
C ILE A 625 0.94 -8.09 -34.15
N ALA A 626 0.06 -8.66 -34.96
CA ALA A 626 -0.23 -8.13 -36.29
C ALA A 626 -0.71 -6.67 -36.23
N LEU A 627 -1.64 -6.33 -35.33
CA LEU A 627 -2.15 -4.97 -35.13
C LEU A 627 -1.05 -4.01 -34.66
N ILE A 628 -0.25 -4.42 -33.66
CA ILE A 628 0.83 -3.59 -33.13
C ILE A 628 1.88 -3.33 -34.21
N VAL A 629 2.33 -4.36 -34.92
CA VAL A 629 3.34 -4.24 -35.97
C VAL A 629 2.81 -3.43 -37.15
N ALA A 630 1.59 -3.71 -37.62
CA ALA A 630 0.98 -2.95 -38.70
C ALA A 630 0.85 -1.46 -38.35
N THR A 631 0.41 -1.14 -37.14
CA THR A 631 0.27 0.26 -36.66
C THR A 631 1.64 0.93 -36.53
N PHE A 632 2.67 0.20 -36.07
CA PHE A 632 4.04 0.70 -35.98
C PHE A 632 4.64 1.07 -37.35
N PHE A 633 4.38 0.27 -38.39
CA PHE A 633 4.80 0.58 -39.77
C PHE A 633 3.92 1.68 -40.39
N TRP A 634 2.61 1.69 -40.09
CA TRP A 634 1.71 2.75 -40.57
C TRP A 634 2.15 4.16 -40.11
N GLN A 635 2.76 4.28 -38.93
CA GLN A 635 3.33 5.54 -38.47
C GLN A 635 4.50 6.07 -39.31
N LYS A 636 5.31 5.16 -39.92
CA LYS A 636 6.42 5.57 -40.78
C LYS A 636 5.95 6.26 -42.06
N THR A 637 4.78 5.87 -42.56
CA THR A 637 4.20 6.43 -43.79
C THR A 637 3.47 7.74 -43.56
N ASN A 638 2.86 7.94 -42.40
CA ASN A 638 2.10 9.14 -42.03
C ASN A 638 2.87 9.99 -41.01
N LYS A 639 3.89 10.73 -41.47
CA LYS A 639 4.59 11.70 -40.62
C LYS A 639 3.70 12.91 -40.37
N ILE A 640 2.96 12.92 -39.28
CA ILE A 640 2.38 14.17 -38.76
C ILE A 640 3.55 14.96 -38.20
N LYS A 641 4.13 15.85 -39.02
CA LYS A 641 5.15 16.79 -38.60
C LYS A 641 4.51 17.84 -37.67
N GLY A 642 4.75 17.71 -36.40
CA GLY A 642 4.41 18.72 -35.43
C GLY A 642 5.36 18.63 -34.25
N ALA A 643 6.38 19.53 -34.22
CA ALA A 643 7.02 19.84 -32.95
C ALA A 643 5.93 20.45 -32.05
N ILE A 644 5.46 19.68 -31.04
CA ILE A 644 4.55 20.23 -30.05
C ILE A 644 5.39 21.19 -29.21
N LYS A 645 5.27 22.51 -29.49
CA LYS A 645 5.52 23.50 -28.44
C LYS A 645 4.65 23.09 -27.27
N GLN A 646 5.20 23.14 -26.05
CA GLN A 646 4.43 22.98 -24.81
C GLN A 646 3.37 24.11 -24.75
N THR A 647 2.32 23.95 -25.51
CA THR A 647 1.15 24.82 -25.40
C THR A 647 0.30 24.32 -24.25
N GLU A 648 -0.06 25.21 -23.38
CA GLU A 648 -0.76 25.06 -22.10
C GLU A 648 -2.21 24.53 -22.21
N ASP A 649 -2.59 23.94 -23.34
CA ASP A 649 -3.94 23.45 -23.58
C ASP A 649 -3.98 21.91 -23.62
N LEU A 650 -4.30 21.33 -22.47
CA LEU A 650 -5.14 20.14 -22.28
C LEU A 650 -5.29 19.81 -20.80
#